data_c3e2c260b1296d33d89180dd9e980bdc
#
_entry.id   c3e2c260b1296d33d89180dd9e980bdc
#
_cell.length_a   1.000
_cell.length_b   1.000
_cell.length_c   1.000
_cell.angle_alpha   90.00
_cell.angle_beta   90.00
_cell.angle_gamma   90.00
#
_symmetry.space_group_name_H-M   'P 1'
#
loop_
_entity.id
_entity.type
_entity.pdbx_description
1 polymer ?
#
loop_
_entity_poly.entity_id
_entity_poly.type
_entity_poly.pdbx_seq_one_letter_code
_entity_poly.pdbx_strand_id
1 'polypeptide(L)'
;MKGFRHTIAICLLLTAFFAVGSVAFAAPSRKCAISGKVTDAASGEPVYMAYVVAKDLGLWAVTDADGAFLIKDLPAGQVSLEVSFLGYEDWQKKFTLTGDLTGLAISLNALSLSLNEVVVTAVEGGEISSSSKISAQTIEHVQPSSLKDVMQLLPGSITANPSLTSTNQLSIRDIGNTASNIAGTALILDGASVSNDSNMQMLSSGTAMNSESQNVASTAGGGVDARQVATDNIESVEVIRGIPSVVYGDLTSGAVVVKTKAGASPWSVRLKSDPQLKQVVVGKGFKLPEGKGAVNFDTDFANALGDVRTPSSAYRRFNLQTGWSNTFNKVFTINTKLQAHYSNASDRSDPDLVLDELSQSRDMGVRLNVNGRWMLNKPWITGVEYLLAGSVAQQYSRQRKYQGSAGYTPSTTSMQEGESVGFFTEPQYYSDVVVNGIPIDAQAKITARLFGKYGKVSNKVLAGGEWKIQGNKGPGKSFDINRPPSPGSAAAYRERSFSDIPFLNRFTAYAEDDFSMPIGPTTLELRGGLRANLILAEGIATDNFSCLEPRINVKYHLIKKNTGFKALSIRAGRGLSCKMPSMIYLYPEPAYKDLVSFSYNDFDANNYGLAVITTAKAETANPELRLQKSLNTELGLEFDSGTVSGSIVWYDERMSDGYGFTTEFLPVEYRRYGYTWVDGSPSQTTLPSGAAPVYSNGAVSSAGSDLPYISDTTFIARSVPSNNISNHKRGLEFTLEFPTIKAINTTVSVSGAWQQMELRTGGLTSRLYGGLQNGRSYPYVGIYAGTSTSSNGSIRERLNTNVRFVTHIPRIAMVFTLTAQMVFHESTTYLCEYDGLSLPYYYNDSGNRVSGAVVLTDAEHTKYISPLYIMGRDGQIVRFTQLMERDPAYRNLLLTTNTATYYLKQSFPFYSMLNLRLTKEMKGATISFYANNFLNMKGRVRNSVTGYPSDKNTPLYFGAEVKLTIK
;
A
#
# COMPACT_ATOMS: atom_id res chain seq x y z
N MET A 1 31.83 11.03 10.97
CA MET A 1 33.04 10.58 10.23
C MET A 1 33.03 9.13 9.78
N LYS A 2 32.35 8.19 10.47
CA LYS A 2 32.20 6.79 9.96
C LYS A 2 31.30 6.70 8.72
N GLY A 3 30.20 7.43 8.65
CA GLY A 3 29.31 7.47 7.47
C GLY A 3 29.99 7.96 6.19
N PHE A 4 30.87 8.94 6.28
CA PHE A 4 31.62 9.47 5.11
C PHE A 4 32.61 8.45 4.54
N ARG A 5 33.17 7.55 5.37
CA ARG A 5 34.03 6.45 4.90
C ARG A 5 33.26 5.37 4.16
N HIS A 6 32.01 5.08 4.53
CA HIS A 6 31.17 4.14 3.81
C HIS A 6 30.72 4.71 2.44
N THR A 7 30.44 6.01 2.36
CA THR A 7 30.09 6.66 1.09
C THR A 7 31.26 6.66 0.10
N ILE A 8 32.49 6.90 0.57
CA ILE A 8 33.72 6.82 -0.24
C ILE A 8 33.99 5.38 -0.66
N ALA A 9 33.79 4.39 0.21
CA ALA A 9 33.93 2.96 -0.12
C ALA A 9 32.90 2.52 -1.16
N ILE A 10 31.67 3.05 -1.10
CA ILE A 10 30.60 2.79 -2.09
C ILE A 10 30.96 3.42 -3.45
N CYS A 11 31.49 4.64 -3.46
CA CYS A 11 31.97 5.27 -4.69
C CYS A 11 33.19 4.53 -5.29
N LEU A 12 34.10 4.02 -4.46
CA LEU A 12 35.24 3.23 -4.89
C LEU A 12 34.84 1.83 -5.39
N LEU A 13 33.84 1.20 -4.78
CA LEU A 13 33.27 -0.08 -5.26
C LEU A 13 32.51 0.11 -6.57
N LEU A 14 31.78 1.20 -6.74
CA LEU A 14 31.13 1.54 -8.01
C LEU A 14 32.18 1.81 -9.11
N THR A 15 33.28 2.52 -8.80
CA THR A 15 34.37 2.75 -9.75
C THR A 15 35.17 1.47 -10.06
N ALA A 16 35.35 0.56 -9.11
CA ALA A 16 35.97 -0.76 -9.33
C ALA A 16 35.08 -1.67 -10.20
N PHE A 17 33.76 -1.62 -10.04
CA PHE A 17 32.82 -2.34 -10.91
C PHE A 17 32.84 -1.82 -12.36
N PHE A 18 33.03 -0.51 -12.55
CA PHE A 18 33.22 0.10 -13.86
C PHE A 18 34.60 -0.19 -14.48
N ALA A 19 35.64 -0.44 -13.67
CA ALA A 19 36.99 -0.71 -14.16
C ALA A 19 37.16 -2.11 -14.79
N VAL A 20 36.32 -3.10 -14.41
CA VAL A 20 36.34 -4.43 -15.01
C VAL A 20 35.72 -4.47 -16.42
N GLY A 21 34.99 -3.41 -16.81
CA GLY A 21 34.33 -3.25 -18.12
C GLY A 21 35.17 -2.58 -19.20
N SER A 22 36.51 -2.43 -19.05
CA SER A 22 37.37 -1.86 -20.09
C SER A 22 37.45 -2.80 -21.29
N VAL A 23 36.47 -2.73 -22.15
CA VAL A 23 36.33 -3.54 -23.36
C VAL A 23 37.13 -2.91 -24.48
N ALA A 24 38.06 -3.67 -25.03
CA ALA A 24 38.76 -3.33 -26.28
C ALA A 24 37.73 -3.13 -27.42
N PHE A 25 37.70 -1.93 -28.01
CA PHE A 25 36.83 -1.63 -29.13
C PHE A 25 37.32 -2.40 -30.37
N ALA A 26 36.41 -3.24 -30.91
CA ALA A 26 36.65 -3.89 -32.22
C ALA A 26 36.66 -2.83 -33.35
N ALA A 27 37.42 -3.09 -34.39
CA ALA A 27 37.60 -2.27 -35.58
C ALA A 27 36.27 -1.84 -36.23
N PRO A 28 36.19 -0.64 -36.88
CA PRO A 28 34.94 -0.09 -37.41
C PRO A 28 34.41 -0.95 -38.56
N SER A 29 33.36 -1.73 -38.30
CA SER A 29 32.55 -2.31 -39.38
C SER A 29 31.79 -1.20 -40.13
N ARG A 30 31.55 -1.37 -41.42
CA ARG A 30 30.75 -0.44 -42.23
C ARG A 30 29.42 -0.15 -41.51
N LYS A 31 29.17 1.14 -41.29
CA LYS A 31 27.95 1.58 -40.59
C LYS A 31 26.79 1.63 -41.57
N CYS A 32 25.69 1.01 -41.23
CA CYS A 32 24.43 0.99 -41.97
C CYS A 32 23.33 1.67 -41.18
N ALA A 33 22.23 2.04 -41.83
CA ALA A 33 21.01 2.55 -41.20
C ALA A 33 19.80 1.72 -41.69
N ILE A 34 18.79 1.61 -40.82
CA ILE A 34 17.46 1.08 -41.18
C ILE A 34 16.45 2.20 -40.96
N SER A 35 15.68 2.54 -41.99
CA SER A 35 14.56 3.47 -41.91
C SER A 35 13.31 2.90 -42.55
N GLY A 36 12.16 3.26 -41.96
CA GLY A 36 10.90 2.74 -42.45
C GLY A 36 9.70 3.42 -41.83
N LYS A 37 8.53 2.84 -42.04
CA LYS A 37 7.26 3.32 -41.50
C LYS A 37 6.48 2.16 -40.92
N VAL A 38 5.88 2.39 -39.74
CA VAL A 38 4.97 1.43 -39.08
C VAL A 38 3.53 1.92 -39.21
N THR A 39 2.66 1.07 -39.65
CA THR A 39 1.23 1.37 -39.87
C THR A 39 0.35 0.27 -39.28
N ASP A 40 -0.86 0.63 -38.90
CA ASP A 40 -1.92 -0.34 -38.57
C ASP A 40 -2.36 -1.11 -39.84
N ALA A 41 -2.41 -2.44 -39.77
CA ALA A 41 -2.68 -3.28 -40.92
C ALA A 41 -4.13 -3.15 -41.46
N ALA A 42 -5.09 -2.78 -40.56
CA ALA A 42 -6.50 -2.69 -40.93
C ALA A 42 -6.90 -1.28 -41.40
N SER A 43 -6.39 -0.25 -40.76
CA SER A 43 -6.74 1.14 -41.06
C SER A 43 -5.72 1.84 -41.99
N GLY A 44 -4.50 1.34 -42.07
CA GLY A 44 -3.38 1.99 -42.75
C GLY A 44 -2.83 3.25 -42.04
N GLU A 45 -3.39 3.59 -40.89
CA GLU A 45 -2.97 4.74 -40.08
C GLU A 45 -1.57 4.51 -39.50
N PRO A 46 -0.75 5.58 -39.36
CA PRO A 46 0.57 5.46 -38.74
C PRO A 46 0.47 5.08 -37.27
N VAL A 47 1.28 4.11 -36.85
CA VAL A 47 1.40 3.75 -35.42
C VAL A 47 2.46 4.65 -34.76
N TYR A 48 2.02 5.57 -33.96
CA TYR A 48 2.84 6.51 -33.22
C TYR A 48 3.41 5.89 -31.94
N MET A 49 4.68 6.18 -31.61
CA MET A 49 5.37 5.67 -30.43
C MET A 49 5.62 4.14 -30.42
N ALA A 50 5.57 3.47 -31.56
CA ALA A 50 5.98 2.07 -31.64
C ALA A 50 7.48 1.93 -31.43
N TYR A 51 7.89 0.95 -30.64
CA TYR A 51 9.29 0.62 -30.42
C TYR A 51 9.83 -0.25 -31.54
N VAL A 52 10.90 0.20 -32.18
CA VAL A 52 11.63 -0.53 -33.22
C VAL A 52 13.01 -0.86 -32.70
N VAL A 53 13.31 -2.12 -32.44
CA VAL A 53 14.52 -2.55 -31.73
C VAL A 53 15.34 -3.51 -32.58
N ALA A 54 16.61 -3.20 -32.77
CA ALA A 54 17.60 -4.16 -33.25
C ALA A 54 18.08 -4.99 -32.04
N LYS A 55 17.37 -6.08 -31.75
CA LYS A 55 17.43 -6.88 -30.51
C LYS A 55 18.85 -7.38 -30.17
N ASP A 56 19.58 -7.81 -31.20
CA ASP A 56 20.94 -8.36 -31.05
C ASP A 56 22.00 -7.28 -30.82
N LEU A 57 21.65 -6.01 -30.94
CA LEU A 57 22.58 -4.87 -30.88
C LEU A 57 22.20 -3.85 -29.81
N GLY A 58 21.03 -4.00 -29.17
CA GLY A 58 20.51 -3.04 -28.20
C GLY A 58 20.25 -1.63 -28.77
N LEU A 59 20.25 -1.50 -30.11
CA LEU A 59 19.95 -0.23 -30.80
C LEU A 59 18.46 -0.17 -31.14
N TRP A 60 17.86 1.00 -31.06
CA TRP A 60 16.42 1.13 -31.20
C TRP A 60 16.00 2.52 -31.63
N ALA A 61 14.78 2.64 -32.11
CA ALA A 61 14.09 3.87 -32.46
C ALA A 61 12.65 3.81 -31.97
N VAL A 62 11.98 4.95 -31.92
CA VAL A 62 10.55 5.08 -31.70
C VAL A 62 9.95 5.76 -32.90
N THR A 63 8.77 5.30 -33.34
CA THR A 63 8.08 5.91 -34.48
C THR A 63 7.54 7.30 -34.11
N ASP A 64 7.69 8.24 -35.04
CA ASP A 64 7.10 9.58 -34.96
C ASP A 64 5.60 9.56 -35.29
N ALA A 65 4.97 10.75 -35.28
CA ALA A 65 3.54 10.89 -35.53
C ALA A 65 3.10 10.43 -36.94
N ASP A 66 4.02 10.28 -37.86
CA ASP A 66 3.80 9.73 -39.21
C ASP A 66 4.11 8.23 -39.31
N GLY A 67 4.42 7.60 -38.13
CA GLY A 67 4.82 6.22 -38.03
C GLY A 67 6.26 5.98 -38.52
N ALA A 68 7.03 7.01 -38.88
CA ALA A 68 8.36 6.84 -39.43
C ALA A 68 9.41 6.62 -38.31
N PHE A 69 10.41 5.77 -38.61
CA PHE A 69 11.53 5.49 -37.71
C PHE A 69 12.88 5.49 -38.44
N LEU A 70 13.96 5.63 -37.67
CA LEU A 70 15.34 5.57 -38.18
C LEU A 70 16.26 5.03 -37.08
N ILE A 71 16.94 3.91 -37.36
CA ILE A 71 18.03 3.38 -36.53
C ILE A 71 19.34 3.56 -37.31
N LYS A 72 20.28 4.30 -36.76
CA LYS A 72 21.61 4.57 -37.34
C LYS A 72 22.68 3.71 -36.67
N ASP A 73 23.85 3.72 -37.27
CA ASP A 73 25.08 3.10 -36.73
C ASP A 73 24.98 1.59 -36.54
N LEU A 74 24.16 0.89 -37.30
CA LEU A 74 24.07 -0.57 -37.36
C LEU A 74 25.30 -1.16 -38.06
N PRO A 75 25.93 -2.23 -37.49
CA PRO A 75 27.01 -2.92 -38.21
C PRO A 75 26.42 -3.70 -39.40
N ALA A 76 27.23 -3.82 -40.48
CA ALA A 76 26.91 -4.74 -41.55
C ALA A 76 26.86 -6.19 -41.05
N GLY A 77 25.89 -6.97 -41.54
CA GLY A 77 25.68 -8.36 -41.12
C GLY A 77 24.23 -8.65 -40.76
N GLN A 78 23.98 -9.76 -40.05
CA GLN A 78 22.62 -10.14 -39.64
C GLN A 78 22.13 -9.27 -38.48
N VAL A 79 20.93 -8.69 -38.64
CA VAL A 79 20.23 -7.89 -37.64
C VAL A 79 18.79 -8.43 -37.46
N SER A 80 18.38 -8.72 -36.27
CA SER A 80 17.01 -9.07 -35.89
C SER A 80 16.27 -7.79 -35.48
N LEU A 81 15.33 -7.34 -36.31
CA LEU A 81 14.47 -6.21 -36.02
C LEU A 81 13.17 -6.70 -35.42
N GLU A 82 12.81 -6.10 -34.28
CA GLU A 82 11.55 -6.31 -33.59
C GLU A 82 10.81 -4.98 -33.52
N VAL A 83 9.49 -5.01 -33.80
CA VAL A 83 8.61 -3.85 -33.63
C VAL A 83 7.50 -4.24 -32.69
N SER A 84 7.36 -3.51 -31.61
CA SER A 84 6.31 -3.72 -30.62
C SER A 84 5.57 -2.41 -30.33
N PHE A 85 4.27 -2.52 -30.22
CA PHE A 85 3.41 -1.45 -29.75
C PHE A 85 2.21 -2.05 -29.04
N LEU A 86 1.81 -1.45 -27.92
CA LEU A 86 0.72 -2.00 -27.15
C LEU A 86 -0.59 -2.00 -27.90
N GLY A 87 -1.33 -3.11 -27.80
CA GLY A 87 -2.55 -3.32 -28.56
C GLY A 87 -2.30 -3.89 -29.96
N TYR A 88 -1.06 -4.23 -30.30
CA TYR A 88 -0.66 -4.86 -31.55
C TYR A 88 0.16 -6.12 -31.33
N GLU A 89 0.14 -7.04 -32.28
CA GLU A 89 1.01 -8.20 -32.33
C GLU A 89 2.46 -7.76 -32.55
N ASP A 90 3.42 -8.34 -31.83
CA ASP A 90 4.84 -8.06 -32.03
C ASP A 90 5.27 -8.56 -33.41
N TRP A 91 5.92 -7.67 -34.15
CA TRP A 91 6.46 -8.00 -35.47
C TRP A 91 7.95 -8.24 -35.35
N GLN A 92 8.44 -9.36 -35.92
CA GLN A 92 9.87 -9.70 -35.94
C GLN A 92 10.33 -10.12 -37.32
N LYS A 93 11.52 -9.62 -37.75
CA LYS A 93 12.16 -10.08 -39.00
C LYS A 93 13.68 -9.97 -38.91
N LYS A 94 14.37 -10.93 -39.50
CA LYS A 94 15.83 -10.90 -39.64
C LYS A 94 16.20 -10.31 -40.99
N PHE A 95 17.20 -9.42 -41.01
CA PHE A 95 17.76 -8.78 -42.19
C PHE A 95 19.27 -9.01 -42.24
N THR A 96 19.83 -9.15 -43.44
CA THR A 96 21.27 -9.12 -43.68
C THR A 96 21.61 -7.75 -44.28
N LEU A 97 22.25 -6.89 -43.47
CA LEU A 97 22.61 -5.54 -43.90
C LEU A 97 23.95 -5.57 -44.64
N THR A 98 23.95 -5.15 -45.88
CA THR A 98 25.16 -4.87 -46.70
C THR A 98 25.35 -3.37 -46.96
N GLY A 99 24.34 -2.56 -46.65
CA GLY A 99 24.25 -1.11 -46.78
C GLY A 99 22.99 -0.60 -46.08
N ASP A 100 22.63 0.66 -46.27
CA ASP A 100 21.44 1.26 -45.69
C ASP A 100 20.19 0.61 -46.27
N LEU A 101 19.25 0.25 -45.36
CA LEU A 101 17.93 -0.28 -45.71
C LEU A 101 16.91 0.82 -45.50
N THR A 102 16.39 1.38 -46.57
CA THR A 102 15.46 2.53 -46.53
C THR A 102 14.05 2.10 -47.01
N GLY A 103 13.01 2.79 -46.50
CA GLY A 103 11.65 2.60 -46.95
C GLY A 103 10.98 1.29 -46.48
N LEU A 104 11.45 0.70 -45.37
CA LEU A 104 10.87 -0.50 -44.79
C LEU A 104 9.43 -0.23 -44.34
N ALA A 105 8.45 -0.86 -44.98
CA ALA A 105 7.05 -0.82 -44.56
C ALA A 105 6.76 -1.96 -43.58
N ILE A 106 6.24 -1.63 -42.45
CA ILE A 106 5.86 -2.59 -41.39
C ILE A 106 4.41 -2.34 -41.04
N SER A 107 3.58 -3.36 -41.21
CA SER A 107 2.18 -3.33 -40.83
C SER A 107 2.00 -4.17 -39.58
N LEU A 108 1.49 -3.57 -38.52
CA LEU A 108 1.16 -4.23 -37.28
C LEU A 108 -0.31 -4.63 -37.26
N ASN A 109 -0.60 -5.85 -36.86
CA ASN A 109 -1.97 -6.31 -36.65
C ASN A 109 -2.43 -5.84 -35.29
N ALA A 110 -3.53 -5.09 -35.24
CA ALA A 110 -4.14 -4.75 -33.95
C ALA A 110 -4.63 -6.04 -33.27
N LEU A 111 -4.33 -6.19 -31.99
CA LEU A 111 -4.92 -7.23 -31.15
C LEU A 111 -6.41 -6.90 -30.98
N SER A 112 -7.26 -7.39 -31.85
CA SER A 112 -8.71 -7.20 -31.74
C SER A 112 -9.31 -8.26 -30.83
N LEU A 113 -10.29 -7.88 -30.00
CA LEU A 113 -11.11 -8.81 -29.22
C LEU A 113 -11.86 -9.81 -30.12
N SER A 114 -11.98 -9.52 -31.40
CA SER A 114 -12.94 -10.19 -32.27
C SER A 114 -12.48 -11.48 -32.93
N LEU A 115 -11.21 -11.83 -33.04
CA LEU A 115 -10.84 -12.93 -33.93
C LEU A 115 -9.80 -13.95 -33.50
N ASN A 116 -8.81 -13.63 -32.66
CA ASN A 116 -7.81 -14.62 -32.20
C ASN A 116 -7.36 -14.32 -30.77
N GLU A 117 -7.60 -15.26 -29.83
CA GLU A 117 -7.05 -15.35 -28.49
C GLU A 117 -7.05 -14.04 -27.67
N VAL A 118 -8.21 -13.64 -27.15
CA VAL A 118 -8.23 -12.67 -26.04
C VAL A 118 -7.64 -13.35 -24.81
N VAL A 119 -6.43 -12.96 -24.44
CA VAL A 119 -5.84 -13.34 -23.16
C VAL A 119 -6.54 -12.56 -22.06
N VAL A 120 -7.49 -13.19 -21.37
CA VAL A 120 -8.24 -12.60 -20.24
C VAL A 120 -7.51 -12.86 -18.91
N THR A 121 -6.27 -13.29 -18.97
CA THR A 121 -5.41 -13.55 -17.80
C THR A 121 -4.25 -12.57 -17.78
N ALA A 122 -3.67 -12.41 -16.58
CA ALA A 122 -2.36 -11.77 -16.47
C ALA A 122 -1.32 -12.69 -17.15
N VAL A 123 -0.55 -12.15 -18.08
CA VAL A 123 0.49 -12.91 -18.78
C VAL A 123 1.69 -13.04 -17.84
N GLU A 124 2.02 -14.28 -17.52
CA GLU A 124 3.20 -14.64 -16.72
C GLU A 124 4.37 -14.98 -17.65
N GLY A 125 5.59 -14.70 -17.19
CA GLY A 125 6.80 -15.09 -17.89
C GLY A 125 7.36 -14.05 -18.87
N GLY A 126 8.52 -14.40 -19.47
CA GLY A 126 9.29 -13.49 -20.32
C GLY A 126 10.30 -12.63 -19.57
N GLU A 127 10.06 -12.29 -18.31
CA GLU A 127 10.99 -11.58 -17.43
C GLU A 127 11.87 -12.57 -16.64
N ILE A 128 12.99 -12.08 -16.15
CA ILE A 128 13.91 -12.86 -15.31
C ILE A 128 13.37 -13.03 -13.87
N SER A 129 12.43 -12.17 -13.44
CA SER A 129 11.75 -12.21 -12.13
C SER A 129 10.23 -12.45 -12.30
N SER A 130 9.55 -12.76 -11.18
CA SER A 130 8.09 -12.97 -11.19
C SER A 130 7.36 -11.66 -11.43
N SER A 131 6.76 -11.50 -12.62
CA SER A 131 5.88 -10.39 -12.93
C SER A 131 4.67 -10.86 -13.72
N SER A 132 3.56 -10.14 -13.56
CA SER A 132 2.30 -10.36 -14.29
C SER A 132 1.97 -9.10 -15.09
N LYS A 133 1.86 -9.22 -16.40
CA LYS A 133 1.48 -8.12 -17.29
C LYS A 133 -0.01 -8.22 -17.66
N ILE A 134 -0.73 -7.12 -17.50
CA ILE A 134 -2.16 -7.01 -17.77
C ILE A 134 -2.36 -5.91 -18.82
N SER A 135 -2.90 -6.28 -19.95
CA SER A 135 -3.12 -5.36 -21.08
C SER A 135 -4.38 -4.52 -20.91
N ALA A 136 -4.49 -3.42 -21.67
CA ALA A 136 -5.70 -2.59 -21.74
C ALA A 136 -6.95 -3.41 -22.10
N GLN A 137 -6.84 -4.38 -23.00
CA GLN A 137 -7.96 -5.24 -23.42
C GLN A 137 -8.44 -6.13 -22.29
N THR A 138 -7.51 -6.71 -21.51
CA THR A 138 -7.84 -7.50 -20.31
C THR A 138 -8.53 -6.62 -19.26
N ILE A 139 -8.04 -5.37 -19.05
CA ILE A 139 -8.64 -4.40 -18.14
C ILE A 139 -10.07 -4.05 -18.60
N GLU A 140 -10.27 -3.76 -19.87
CA GLU A 140 -11.60 -3.47 -20.45
C GLU A 140 -12.58 -4.64 -20.26
N HIS A 141 -12.12 -5.87 -20.44
CA HIS A 141 -12.97 -7.06 -20.24
C HIS A 141 -13.30 -7.29 -18.75
N VAL A 142 -12.37 -6.99 -17.83
CA VAL A 142 -12.59 -7.14 -16.37
C VAL A 142 -13.52 -6.05 -15.81
N GLN A 143 -13.62 -4.90 -16.47
CA GLN A 143 -14.47 -3.76 -16.09
C GLN A 143 -14.20 -3.28 -14.65
N PRO A 144 -12.94 -2.99 -14.27
CA PRO A 144 -12.60 -2.58 -12.92
C PRO A 144 -13.20 -1.21 -12.58
N SER A 145 -13.53 -0.98 -11.32
CA SER A 145 -13.92 0.34 -10.79
C SER A 145 -12.72 1.08 -10.20
N SER A 146 -11.71 0.32 -9.78
CA SER A 146 -10.44 0.81 -9.26
C SER A 146 -9.28 -0.11 -9.68
N LEU A 147 -8.05 0.37 -9.50
CA LEU A 147 -6.85 -0.44 -9.78
C LEU A 147 -6.78 -1.71 -8.92
N LYS A 148 -7.37 -1.69 -7.71
CA LYS A 148 -7.45 -2.88 -6.84
C LYS A 148 -8.21 -4.04 -7.51
N ASP A 149 -9.24 -3.75 -8.31
CA ASP A 149 -10.01 -4.77 -8.99
C ASP A 149 -9.18 -5.50 -10.07
N VAL A 150 -8.17 -4.83 -10.63
CA VAL A 150 -7.24 -5.44 -11.59
C VAL A 150 -6.36 -6.51 -10.93
N MET A 151 -6.05 -6.35 -9.64
CA MET A 151 -5.24 -7.31 -8.87
C MET A 151 -5.91 -8.68 -8.71
N GLN A 152 -7.23 -8.79 -8.94
CA GLN A 152 -7.95 -10.08 -8.90
C GLN A 152 -7.52 -11.06 -10.00
N LEU A 153 -6.80 -10.59 -11.02
CA LEU A 153 -6.25 -11.43 -12.09
C LEU A 153 -5.00 -12.20 -11.68
N LEU A 154 -4.37 -11.82 -10.57
CA LEU A 154 -3.13 -12.45 -10.11
C LEU A 154 -3.37 -13.85 -9.53
N PRO A 155 -2.39 -14.76 -9.63
CA PRO A 155 -2.45 -16.05 -8.95
C PRO A 155 -2.69 -15.90 -7.45
N GLY A 156 -3.53 -16.75 -6.87
CA GLY A 156 -3.86 -16.72 -5.44
C GLY A 156 -4.79 -15.60 -4.99
N SER A 157 -5.25 -14.72 -5.89
CA SER A 157 -6.23 -13.70 -5.57
C SER A 157 -7.65 -14.27 -5.49
N ILE A 158 -8.47 -13.67 -4.62
CA ILE A 158 -9.90 -13.96 -4.47
C ILE A 158 -10.70 -12.78 -5.03
N THR A 159 -11.75 -13.07 -5.80
CA THR A 159 -12.67 -12.07 -6.33
C THR A 159 -13.46 -11.42 -5.19
N ALA A 160 -13.40 -10.11 -5.10
CA ALA A 160 -14.26 -9.29 -4.26
C ALA A 160 -15.20 -8.47 -5.14
N ASN A 161 -16.34 -8.06 -4.60
CA ASN A 161 -17.22 -7.14 -5.31
C ASN A 161 -16.53 -5.77 -5.44
N PRO A 162 -16.58 -5.13 -6.63
CA PRO A 162 -16.03 -3.80 -6.79
C PRO A 162 -16.71 -2.83 -5.83
N SER A 163 -15.94 -2.01 -5.13
CA SER A 163 -16.49 -1.00 -4.23
C SER A 163 -15.62 0.23 -4.25
N LEU A 164 -16.23 1.40 -4.41
CA LEU A 164 -15.60 2.70 -4.15
C LEU A 164 -16.03 3.30 -2.80
N THR A 165 -16.94 2.64 -2.06
CA THR A 165 -17.38 3.06 -0.72
C THR A 165 -16.57 2.42 0.41
N SER A 166 -15.36 1.96 0.10
CA SER A 166 -14.32 1.59 1.05
C SER A 166 -12.97 2.02 0.50
N THR A 167 -12.01 2.35 1.36
CA THR A 167 -10.65 2.67 0.93
C THR A 167 -10.02 1.48 0.21
N ASN A 168 -9.44 1.73 -0.95
CA ASN A 168 -8.87 0.68 -1.81
C ASN A 168 -7.35 0.79 -1.85
N GLN A 169 -6.67 0.00 -1.05
CA GLN A 169 -5.20 -0.05 -1.03
C GLN A 169 -4.71 -1.32 -1.73
N LEU A 170 -3.52 -1.23 -2.35
CA LEU A 170 -2.91 -2.33 -3.07
C LEU A 170 -2.08 -3.19 -2.13
N SER A 171 -2.17 -4.50 -2.29
CA SER A 171 -1.34 -5.47 -1.59
C SER A 171 -0.96 -6.63 -2.51
N ILE A 172 0.23 -7.21 -2.31
CA ILE A 172 0.77 -8.30 -3.12
C ILE A 172 1.10 -9.47 -2.20
N ARG A 173 0.67 -10.71 -2.57
CA ARG A 173 0.91 -11.93 -1.77
C ARG A 173 0.46 -11.75 -0.32
N ASP A 174 -0.79 -11.34 -0.13
CA ASP A 174 -1.33 -10.99 1.18
C ASP A 174 -2.63 -11.74 1.48
N ILE A 175 -2.73 -12.25 2.71
CA ILE A 175 -3.93 -12.88 3.25
C ILE A 175 -4.47 -12.01 4.38
N GLY A 176 -5.39 -11.07 4.06
CA GLY A 176 -6.09 -10.27 5.06
C GLY A 176 -5.71 -8.80 5.15
N ASN A 177 -5.14 -8.22 4.08
CA ASN A 177 -4.88 -6.78 3.96
C ASN A 177 -4.05 -6.21 5.12
N THR A 178 -2.87 -6.77 5.33
CA THR A 178 -1.95 -6.32 6.39
C THR A 178 -1.38 -4.94 6.11
N ALA A 179 -1.43 -4.04 7.08
CA ALA A 179 -0.98 -2.65 6.94
C ALA A 179 0.48 -2.55 6.46
N SER A 180 1.38 -3.38 7.01
CA SER A 180 2.80 -3.40 6.62
C SER A 180 3.03 -3.85 5.17
N ASN A 181 2.22 -4.78 4.66
CA ASN A 181 2.30 -5.23 3.27
C ASN A 181 1.75 -4.17 2.31
N ILE A 182 0.63 -3.54 2.68
CA ILE A 182 0.05 -2.42 1.95
C ILE A 182 1.04 -1.25 1.86
N ALA A 183 1.64 -0.83 2.97
CA ALA A 183 2.66 0.22 3.01
C ALA A 183 3.91 -0.13 2.19
N GLY A 184 4.27 -1.42 2.14
CA GLY A 184 5.41 -1.94 1.38
C GLY A 184 5.17 -2.16 -0.11
N THR A 185 3.93 -1.97 -0.62
CA THR A 185 3.60 -2.10 -2.04
C THR A 185 3.73 -0.77 -2.76
N ALA A 186 4.70 -0.66 -3.67
CA ALA A 186 4.94 0.57 -4.42
C ALA A 186 3.95 0.71 -5.59
N LEU A 187 3.38 1.91 -5.79
CA LEU A 187 2.64 2.29 -6.99
C LEU A 187 3.50 3.22 -7.84
N ILE A 188 3.71 2.84 -9.10
CA ILE A 188 4.50 3.59 -10.07
C ILE A 188 3.61 3.93 -11.25
N LEU A 189 3.42 5.23 -11.50
CA LEU A 189 2.57 5.74 -12.56
C LEU A 189 3.42 6.49 -13.59
N ASP A 190 3.46 5.97 -14.82
CA ASP A 190 4.28 6.53 -15.90
C ASP A 190 5.76 6.76 -15.51
N GLY A 191 6.33 5.83 -14.73
CA GLY A 191 7.71 5.87 -14.25
C GLY A 191 7.95 6.65 -12.96
N ALA A 192 6.98 7.48 -12.52
CA ALA A 192 7.05 8.21 -11.26
C ALA A 192 6.46 7.42 -10.10
N SER A 193 7.10 7.44 -8.95
CA SER A 193 6.57 6.86 -7.71
C SER A 193 5.41 7.70 -7.19
N VAL A 194 4.27 7.08 -6.94
CA VAL A 194 3.13 7.67 -6.22
C VAL A 194 3.25 7.30 -4.76
N SER A 195 3.41 8.28 -3.90
CA SER A 195 3.65 8.09 -2.47
C SER A 195 2.48 8.61 -1.63
N ASN A 196 2.28 7.97 -0.47
CA ASN A 196 1.38 8.42 0.58
C ASN A 196 2.16 8.79 1.87
N ASP A 197 3.50 8.87 1.78
CA ASP A 197 4.37 9.04 2.96
C ASP A 197 4.22 10.41 3.62
N SER A 198 3.78 11.44 2.84
CA SER A 198 3.48 12.80 3.34
C SER A 198 2.05 12.97 3.89
N ASN A 199 1.24 11.91 3.89
CA ASN A 199 -0.10 11.95 4.46
C ASN A 199 -0.03 11.95 5.99
N MET A 200 -0.52 13.02 6.61
CA MET A 200 -0.52 13.22 8.06
C MET A 200 -1.94 13.32 8.65
N GLN A 201 -2.91 12.68 8.03
CA GLN A 201 -4.31 12.69 8.46
C GLN A 201 -4.51 11.80 9.70
N MET A 202 -3.99 12.26 10.85
CA MET A 202 -4.06 11.56 12.14
C MET A 202 -4.90 12.36 13.14
N LEU A 203 -5.67 11.67 13.95
CA LEU A 203 -6.39 12.26 15.09
C LEU A 203 -5.44 12.43 16.29
N SER A 204 -4.59 11.42 16.52
CA SER A 204 -3.48 11.43 17.50
C SER A 204 -2.39 10.46 17.06
N SER A 205 -1.23 10.48 17.71
CA SER A 205 -0.20 9.46 17.48
C SER A 205 -0.77 8.06 17.64
N GLY A 206 -0.67 7.24 16.57
CA GLY A 206 -1.23 5.89 16.53
C GLY A 206 -2.73 5.80 16.18
N THR A 207 -3.44 6.90 16.01
CA THR A 207 -4.87 6.91 15.66
C THR A 207 -5.13 7.73 14.40
N ALA A 208 -5.50 7.09 13.32
CA ALA A 208 -5.83 7.75 12.06
C ALA A 208 -7.19 8.46 12.13
N MET A 209 -7.35 9.56 11.36
CA MET A 209 -8.63 10.25 11.22
C MET A 209 -9.70 9.30 10.63
N ASN A 210 -10.90 9.37 11.18
CA ASN A 210 -12.07 8.59 10.72
C ASN A 210 -11.84 7.08 10.66
N SER A 211 -10.96 6.52 11.51
CA SER A 211 -10.56 5.10 11.47
C SER A 211 -11.72 4.12 11.65
N GLU A 212 -12.85 4.55 12.19
CA GLU A 212 -14.05 3.74 12.41
C GLU A 212 -14.88 3.53 11.13
N SER A 213 -14.71 4.37 10.11
CA SER A 213 -15.45 4.32 8.85
C SER A 213 -14.62 3.69 7.74
N GLN A 214 -15.14 2.68 7.07
CA GLN A 214 -14.46 2.03 5.94
C GLN A 214 -14.32 2.95 4.71
N ASN A 215 -15.27 3.89 4.51
CA ASN A 215 -15.31 4.76 3.35
C ASN A 215 -14.34 5.93 3.46
N VAL A 216 -14.24 6.53 4.62
CA VAL A 216 -13.54 7.81 4.85
C VAL A 216 -12.28 7.67 5.72
N ALA A 217 -11.95 6.46 6.17
CA ALA A 217 -10.76 6.21 6.97
C ALA A 217 -9.50 6.78 6.27
N SER A 218 -8.69 7.48 7.04
CA SER A 218 -7.39 7.95 6.56
C SER A 218 -6.46 6.79 6.26
N THR A 219 -5.69 6.90 5.18
CA THR A 219 -4.65 5.95 4.78
C THR A 219 -3.25 6.37 5.25
N ALA A 220 -3.15 7.32 6.18
CA ALA A 220 -1.86 7.78 6.73
C ALA A 220 -1.05 6.60 7.29
N GLY A 221 0.24 6.54 6.95
CA GLY A 221 1.11 5.40 7.27
C GLY A 221 0.88 4.12 6.48
N GLY A 222 -0.12 4.10 5.60
CA GLY A 222 -0.43 2.99 4.70
C GLY A 222 -0.08 3.28 3.24
N GLY A 223 -0.60 2.45 2.33
CA GLY A 223 -0.43 2.62 0.89
C GLY A 223 -1.35 3.70 0.30
N VAL A 224 -1.13 4.01 -0.97
CA VAL A 224 -1.97 4.93 -1.75
C VAL A 224 -3.39 4.37 -1.90
N ASP A 225 -4.39 5.23 -1.81
CA ASP A 225 -5.77 4.85 -2.13
C ASP A 225 -5.95 4.73 -3.65
N ALA A 226 -6.07 3.50 -4.13
CA ALA A 226 -6.21 3.18 -5.54
C ALA A 226 -7.51 3.69 -6.19
N ARG A 227 -8.48 4.20 -5.39
CA ARG A 227 -9.68 4.88 -5.92
C ARG A 227 -9.33 6.15 -6.70
N GLN A 228 -8.17 6.77 -6.40
CA GLN A 228 -7.71 7.98 -7.08
C GLN A 228 -7.21 7.72 -8.51
N VAL A 229 -6.91 6.46 -8.87
CA VAL A 229 -6.39 6.11 -10.20
C VAL A 229 -7.54 5.63 -11.08
N ALA A 230 -7.85 6.41 -12.13
CA ALA A 230 -8.83 6.00 -13.13
C ALA A 230 -8.28 4.85 -13.99
N THR A 231 -9.08 3.80 -14.19
CA THR A 231 -8.64 2.58 -14.88
C THR A 231 -8.77 2.66 -16.41
N ASP A 232 -9.52 3.61 -16.93
CA ASP A 232 -9.86 3.73 -18.34
C ASP A 232 -8.74 4.20 -19.24
N ASN A 233 -7.90 5.06 -18.69
CA ASN A 233 -6.74 5.61 -19.38
C ASN A 233 -5.48 4.73 -19.19
N ILE A 234 -5.63 3.52 -18.69
CA ILE A 234 -4.51 2.60 -18.51
C ILE A 234 -4.23 1.87 -19.83
N GLU A 235 -2.97 1.90 -20.22
CA GLU A 235 -2.41 1.13 -21.34
C GLU A 235 -2.01 -0.26 -20.89
N SER A 236 -1.31 -0.35 -19.74
CA SER A 236 -0.93 -1.62 -19.13
C SER A 236 -0.68 -1.48 -17.64
N VAL A 237 -0.88 -2.59 -16.93
CA VAL A 237 -0.45 -2.77 -15.55
C VAL A 237 0.54 -3.93 -15.49
N GLU A 238 1.71 -3.69 -14.93
CA GLU A 238 2.67 -4.74 -14.59
C GLU A 238 2.76 -4.84 -13.08
N VAL A 239 2.50 -6.03 -12.55
CA VAL A 239 2.63 -6.33 -11.13
C VAL A 239 3.87 -7.16 -10.91
N ILE A 240 4.91 -6.56 -10.33
CA ILE A 240 6.18 -7.20 -9.99
C ILE A 240 6.04 -7.78 -8.58
N ARG A 241 5.92 -9.10 -8.50
CA ARG A 241 5.75 -9.85 -7.25
C ARG A 241 7.07 -10.39 -6.73
N GLY A 242 8.04 -10.58 -7.63
CA GLY A 242 9.37 -11.08 -7.32
C GLY A 242 10.37 -9.99 -6.97
N ILE A 243 11.66 -10.28 -7.25
CA ILE A 243 12.76 -9.36 -7.01
C ILE A 243 12.79 -8.34 -8.17
N PRO A 244 12.38 -7.07 -7.95
CA PRO A 244 12.35 -6.07 -9.01
C PRO A 244 13.75 -5.60 -9.43
N SER A 245 13.86 -4.99 -10.61
CA SER A 245 15.05 -4.23 -11.01
C SER A 245 15.39 -3.16 -9.95
N VAL A 246 16.67 -2.83 -9.82
CA VAL A 246 17.15 -1.77 -8.90
C VAL A 246 16.64 -0.36 -9.25
N VAL A 247 16.07 -0.18 -10.42
CA VAL A 247 15.36 1.05 -10.83
C VAL A 247 14.17 1.36 -9.90
N TYR A 248 13.59 0.31 -9.30
CA TYR A 248 12.47 0.40 -8.38
C TYR A 248 12.94 0.24 -6.94
N GLY A 249 12.57 1.16 -6.08
CA GLY A 249 12.91 1.15 -4.66
C GLY A 249 11.78 1.68 -3.80
N ASP A 250 12.05 1.80 -2.48
CA ASP A 250 11.07 2.20 -1.48
C ASP A 250 9.88 1.23 -1.38
N LEU A 251 10.18 -0.04 -1.39
CA LEU A 251 9.20 -1.12 -1.36
C LEU A 251 9.74 -2.33 -0.59
N THR A 252 8.83 -3.14 -0.04
CA THR A 252 9.16 -4.41 0.63
C THR A 252 8.26 -5.56 0.19
N SER A 253 7.16 -5.25 -0.52
CA SER A 253 6.16 -6.25 -0.92
C SER A 253 5.94 -6.36 -2.43
N GLY A 254 6.72 -5.60 -3.23
CA GLY A 254 6.62 -5.57 -4.68
C GLY A 254 6.15 -4.24 -5.24
N ALA A 255 5.90 -4.19 -6.56
CA ALA A 255 5.52 -2.97 -7.25
C ALA A 255 4.38 -3.18 -8.26
N VAL A 256 3.48 -2.20 -8.33
CA VAL A 256 2.45 -2.08 -9.36
C VAL A 256 2.84 -0.93 -10.28
N VAL A 257 3.24 -1.27 -11.51
CA VAL A 257 3.70 -0.32 -12.51
C VAL A 257 2.58 -0.09 -13.51
N VAL A 258 2.05 1.12 -13.54
CA VAL A 258 0.96 1.54 -14.41
C VAL A 258 1.50 2.43 -15.51
N LYS A 259 1.20 2.09 -16.75
CA LYS A 259 1.41 2.96 -17.90
C LYS A 259 0.07 3.47 -18.40
N THR A 260 -0.05 4.77 -18.59
CA THR A 260 -1.26 5.37 -19.15
C THR A 260 -1.13 5.60 -20.65
N LYS A 261 -2.27 5.60 -21.35
CA LYS A 261 -2.35 5.78 -22.81
C LYS A 261 -1.68 7.09 -23.22
N ALA A 262 -1.09 7.09 -24.40
CA ALA A 262 -0.50 8.26 -25.05
C ALA A 262 -0.80 8.25 -26.55
N GLY A 263 -0.73 9.42 -27.17
CA GLY A 263 -0.90 9.53 -28.62
C GLY A 263 -2.34 9.82 -29.06
N ALA A 264 -2.56 9.74 -30.38
CA ALA A 264 -3.86 9.97 -30.98
C ALA A 264 -4.78 8.76 -30.79
N SER A 265 -6.06 9.00 -30.49
CA SER A 265 -7.09 7.96 -30.35
C SER A 265 -8.46 8.50 -30.74
N PRO A 266 -9.40 7.64 -31.19
CA PRO A 266 -10.78 8.06 -31.47
C PRO A 266 -11.46 8.57 -30.20
N TRP A 267 -12.62 9.24 -30.33
CA TRP A 267 -13.48 9.54 -29.19
C TRP A 267 -13.93 8.24 -28.52
N SER A 268 -13.81 8.19 -27.21
CA SER A 268 -14.28 7.10 -26.38
C SER A 268 -15.18 7.65 -25.28
N VAL A 269 -16.42 7.17 -25.24
CA VAL A 269 -17.37 7.48 -24.15
C VAL A 269 -17.75 6.17 -23.51
N ARG A 270 -17.53 6.05 -22.20
CA ARG A 270 -17.89 4.87 -21.41
C ARG A 270 -18.88 5.23 -20.32
N LEU A 271 -19.93 4.44 -20.22
CA LEU A 271 -20.96 4.53 -19.20
C LEU A 271 -20.97 3.20 -18.43
N LYS A 272 -20.78 3.24 -17.12
CA LYS A 272 -20.84 2.07 -16.24
C LYS A 272 -21.90 2.25 -15.18
N SER A 273 -22.68 1.22 -14.94
CA SER A 273 -23.71 1.20 -13.91
C SER A 273 -23.74 -0.16 -13.22
N ASP A 274 -23.66 -0.11 -11.89
CA ASP A 274 -23.91 -1.26 -11.03
C ASP A 274 -24.74 -0.82 -9.78
N PRO A 275 -25.07 -1.70 -8.83
CA PRO A 275 -25.91 -1.36 -7.68
C PRO A 275 -25.40 -0.19 -6.83
N GLN A 276 -24.08 0.01 -6.78
CA GLN A 276 -23.48 1.04 -5.93
C GLN A 276 -22.85 2.18 -6.74
N LEU A 277 -22.47 1.96 -8.02
CA LEU A 277 -21.65 2.88 -8.81
C LEU A 277 -22.38 3.36 -10.07
N LYS A 278 -22.29 4.67 -10.33
CA LYS A 278 -22.56 5.31 -11.63
C LYS A 278 -21.30 6.03 -12.08
N GLN A 279 -20.80 5.70 -13.26
CA GLN A 279 -19.54 6.25 -13.78
C GLN A 279 -19.68 6.63 -15.24
N VAL A 280 -19.07 7.76 -15.59
CA VAL A 280 -18.97 8.28 -16.96
C VAL A 280 -17.51 8.60 -17.25
N VAL A 281 -16.99 8.14 -18.36
CA VAL A 281 -15.62 8.43 -18.82
C VAL A 281 -15.65 8.93 -20.24
N VAL A 282 -14.90 9.97 -20.54
CA VAL A 282 -14.75 10.52 -21.89
C VAL A 282 -13.28 10.74 -22.19
N GLY A 283 -12.82 10.27 -23.34
CA GLY A 283 -11.42 10.43 -23.77
C GLY A 283 -11.28 10.66 -25.27
N LYS A 284 -10.19 11.35 -25.66
CA LYS A 284 -9.82 11.63 -27.04
C LYS A 284 -8.32 11.90 -27.15
N GLY A 285 -7.72 11.43 -28.22
CA GLY A 285 -6.37 11.81 -28.63
C GLY A 285 -6.35 12.50 -29.98
N PHE A 286 -5.58 13.57 -30.11
CA PHE A 286 -5.44 14.38 -31.32
C PHE A 286 -4.00 14.32 -31.82
N LYS A 287 -3.83 14.06 -33.10
CA LYS A 287 -2.54 14.27 -33.77
C LYS A 287 -2.37 15.75 -34.07
N LEU A 288 -1.24 16.32 -33.68
CA LEU A 288 -0.90 17.71 -33.99
C LEU A 288 -0.23 17.81 -35.38
N PRO A 289 -0.45 18.92 -36.13
CA PRO A 289 0.17 19.12 -37.44
C PRO A 289 1.70 19.24 -37.35
N GLU A 290 2.40 19.03 -38.48
CA GLU A 290 3.82 19.32 -38.67
C GLU A 290 4.79 18.63 -37.72
N GLY A 291 4.50 17.38 -37.30
CA GLY A 291 5.39 16.62 -36.43
C GLY A 291 5.47 17.15 -34.99
N LYS A 292 4.51 17.95 -34.52
CA LYS A 292 4.39 18.46 -33.16
C LYS A 292 3.88 17.42 -32.15
N GLY A 293 3.76 16.15 -32.59
CA GLY A 293 3.38 15.03 -31.76
C GLY A 293 1.87 14.85 -31.63
N ALA A 294 1.43 14.40 -30.46
CA ALA A 294 0.02 14.15 -30.17
C ALA A 294 -0.36 14.64 -28.77
N VAL A 295 -1.61 15.05 -28.63
CA VAL A 295 -2.22 15.42 -27.34
C VAL A 295 -3.39 14.48 -27.09
N ASN A 296 -3.49 13.99 -25.86
CA ASN A 296 -4.68 13.24 -25.43
C ASN A 296 -5.26 13.83 -24.14
N PHE A 297 -6.54 13.64 -23.94
CA PHE A 297 -7.18 13.90 -22.66
C PHE A 297 -8.16 12.78 -22.31
N ASP A 298 -8.35 12.58 -21.04
CA ASP A 298 -9.31 11.65 -20.46
C ASP A 298 -9.93 12.30 -19.21
N THR A 299 -11.23 12.12 -19.04
CA THR A 299 -11.96 12.57 -17.86
C THR A 299 -12.86 11.47 -17.33
N ASP A 300 -12.90 11.32 -16.03
CA ASP A 300 -13.67 10.30 -15.31
C ASP A 300 -14.49 10.98 -14.20
N PHE A 301 -15.78 10.71 -14.19
CA PHE A 301 -16.67 11.04 -13.09
C PHE A 301 -17.32 9.78 -12.55
N ALA A 302 -17.20 9.55 -11.24
CA ALA A 302 -17.79 8.42 -10.53
C ALA A 302 -18.57 8.90 -9.30
N ASN A 303 -19.76 8.35 -9.12
CA ASN A 303 -20.58 8.53 -7.91
C ASN A 303 -20.93 7.13 -7.39
N ALA A 304 -20.45 6.81 -6.20
CA ALA A 304 -20.70 5.55 -5.51
C ALA A 304 -21.44 5.78 -4.19
N LEU A 305 -22.41 4.92 -3.91
CA LEU A 305 -23.23 4.93 -2.69
C LEU A 305 -23.04 3.61 -1.96
N GLY A 306 -22.91 3.61 -0.64
CA GLY A 306 -22.84 2.40 0.16
C GLY A 306 -24.12 1.58 0.05
N ASP A 307 -25.26 2.25 0.14
CA ASP A 307 -26.58 1.72 -0.13
C ASP A 307 -27.41 2.80 -0.87
N VAL A 308 -28.04 2.42 -1.98
CA VAL A 308 -28.86 3.36 -2.77
C VAL A 308 -30.12 3.83 -2.03
N ARG A 309 -30.57 3.05 -1.04
CA ARG A 309 -31.74 3.40 -0.20
C ARG A 309 -31.40 4.39 0.90
N THR A 310 -30.18 4.34 1.40
CA THR A 310 -29.68 5.21 2.47
C THR A 310 -28.34 5.84 2.02
N PRO A 311 -28.36 6.92 1.25
CA PRO A 311 -27.16 7.52 0.66
C PRO A 311 -26.29 8.27 1.67
N SER A 312 -26.29 7.85 2.93
CA SER A 312 -25.50 8.44 4.01
C SER A 312 -24.00 8.19 3.82
N SER A 313 -23.63 7.02 3.22
CA SER A 313 -22.26 6.71 2.86
C SER A 313 -22.07 6.86 1.35
N ALA A 314 -21.27 7.83 0.92
CA ALA A 314 -21.07 8.19 -0.48
C ALA A 314 -19.60 8.45 -0.79
N TYR A 315 -19.20 8.14 -2.02
CA TYR A 315 -17.89 8.51 -2.59
C TYR A 315 -18.11 9.12 -3.98
N ARG A 316 -17.51 10.29 -4.21
CA ARG A 316 -17.53 10.96 -5.51
C ARG A 316 -16.12 11.24 -5.96
N ARG A 317 -15.86 11.01 -7.24
CA ARG A 317 -14.56 11.21 -7.86
C ARG A 317 -14.72 11.95 -9.19
N PHE A 318 -13.83 12.89 -9.43
CA PHE A 318 -13.58 13.49 -10.73
C PHE A 318 -12.09 13.46 -11.02
N ASN A 319 -11.71 12.89 -12.15
CA ASN A 319 -10.32 12.88 -12.63
C ASN A 319 -10.27 13.52 -14.01
N LEU A 320 -9.24 14.32 -14.24
CA LEU A 320 -8.86 14.85 -15.55
C LEU A 320 -7.40 14.53 -15.77
N GLN A 321 -7.09 13.91 -16.87
CA GLN A 321 -5.73 13.71 -17.34
C GLN A 321 -5.59 14.29 -18.73
N THR A 322 -4.51 15.03 -18.97
CA THR A 322 -4.09 15.46 -20.31
C THR A 322 -2.63 15.11 -20.50
N GLY A 323 -2.28 14.72 -21.71
CA GLY A 323 -0.93 14.35 -22.08
C GLY A 323 -0.52 14.95 -23.41
N TRP A 324 0.74 15.35 -23.49
CA TRP A 324 1.41 15.70 -24.73
C TRP A 324 2.64 14.83 -24.90
N SER A 325 2.77 14.21 -26.08
CA SER A 325 3.90 13.36 -26.42
C SER A 325 4.49 13.77 -27.77
N ASN A 326 5.82 13.82 -27.85
CA ASN A 326 6.51 14.12 -29.10
C ASN A 326 7.87 13.40 -29.17
N THR A 327 8.34 13.22 -30.42
CA THR A 327 9.66 12.68 -30.74
C THR A 327 10.41 13.66 -31.63
N PHE A 328 11.41 14.33 -31.05
CA PHE A 328 12.23 15.31 -31.79
C PHE A 328 13.40 14.62 -32.50
N ASN A 329 13.59 14.96 -33.77
CA ASN A 329 14.66 14.43 -34.62
C ASN A 329 14.80 12.89 -34.57
N LYS A 330 13.73 12.18 -34.21
CA LYS A 330 13.70 10.70 -34.08
C LYS A 330 14.69 10.13 -33.05
N VAL A 331 15.25 10.99 -32.16
CA VAL A 331 16.25 10.61 -31.16
C VAL A 331 15.87 11.04 -29.73
N PHE A 332 15.01 12.03 -29.60
CA PHE A 332 14.63 12.56 -28.28
C PHE A 332 13.11 12.48 -28.11
N THR A 333 12.66 11.65 -27.18
CA THR A 333 11.23 11.53 -26.84
C THR A 333 10.92 12.31 -25.57
N ILE A 334 9.77 12.97 -25.56
CA ILE A 334 9.21 13.63 -24.39
C ILE A 334 7.73 13.23 -24.24
N ASN A 335 7.35 12.87 -23.04
CA ASN A 335 5.97 12.66 -22.63
C ASN A 335 5.71 13.54 -21.43
N THR A 336 4.77 14.46 -21.56
CA THR A 336 4.32 15.34 -20.48
C THR A 336 2.89 14.97 -20.14
N LYS A 337 2.61 14.68 -18.89
CA LYS A 337 1.27 14.35 -18.41
C LYS A 337 0.91 15.22 -17.23
N LEU A 338 -0.25 15.85 -17.31
CA LEU A 338 -0.86 16.62 -16.25
C LEU A 338 -2.12 15.89 -15.81
N GLN A 339 -2.19 15.58 -14.53
CA GLN A 339 -3.32 14.93 -13.90
C GLN A 339 -3.90 15.83 -12.83
N ALA A 340 -5.22 16.02 -12.81
CA ALA A 340 -5.93 16.65 -11.73
C ALA A 340 -6.97 15.67 -11.20
N HIS A 341 -7.10 15.58 -9.89
CA HIS A 341 -8.09 14.74 -9.24
C HIS A 341 -8.83 15.50 -8.16
N TYR A 342 -10.06 15.11 -7.97
CA TYR A 342 -10.92 15.50 -6.86
C TYR A 342 -11.67 14.26 -6.38
N SER A 343 -11.61 13.98 -5.09
CA SER A 343 -12.44 12.97 -4.46
C SER A 343 -13.03 13.48 -3.15
N ASN A 344 -14.25 13.05 -2.87
CA ASN A 344 -14.95 13.36 -1.63
C ASN A 344 -15.68 12.10 -1.16
N ALA A 345 -15.25 11.57 -0.05
CA ALA A 345 -15.91 10.49 0.68
C ALA A 345 -16.62 11.07 1.90
N SER A 346 -17.84 10.68 2.14
CA SER A 346 -18.62 11.10 3.30
C SER A 346 -19.37 9.91 3.88
N ASP A 347 -19.44 9.89 5.19
CA ASP A 347 -20.20 8.94 5.98
C ASP A 347 -20.94 9.73 7.05
N ARG A 348 -22.26 9.77 6.96
CA ARG A 348 -23.14 10.58 7.79
C ARG A 348 -24.15 9.69 8.48
N SER A 349 -24.52 10.04 9.69
CA SER A 349 -25.65 9.40 10.39
C SER A 349 -26.90 9.39 9.53
N ASP A 350 -27.70 8.33 9.70
CA ASP A 350 -29.01 8.29 9.06
C ASP A 350 -29.83 9.52 9.48
N PRO A 351 -30.44 10.26 8.54
CA PRO A 351 -31.27 11.42 8.86
C PRO A 351 -32.44 11.13 9.83
N ASP A 352 -32.86 9.88 9.92
CA ASP A 352 -33.90 9.43 10.85
C ASP A 352 -33.40 9.22 12.29
N LEU A 353 -32.07 9.26 12.51
CA LEU A 353 -31.45 9.23 13.82
C LEU A 353 -31.36 10.63 14.41
N VAL A 354 -31.48 10.73 15.73
CA VAL A 354 -31.43 12.00 16.47
C VAL A 354 -30.06 12.70 16.37
N LEU A 355 -28.99 11.93 16.16
CA LEU A 355 -27.61 12.41 16.15
C LEU A 355 -27.16 12.78 14.72
N ASP A 356 -26.69 14.03 14.53
CA ASP A 356 -26.09 14.51 13.27
C ASP A 356 -24.57 14.37 13.31
N GLU A 357 -24.07 13.13 13.17
CA GLU A 357 -22.65 12.85 13.08
C GLU A 357 -22.18 12.76 11.62
N LEU A 358 -20.96 13.19 11.36
CA LEU A 358 -20.37 13.23 10.04
C LEU A 358 -18.88 12.84 10.10
N SER A 359 -18.49 11.89 9.28
CA SER A 359 -17.11 11.66 8.89
C SER A 359 -16.94 11.99 7.42
N GLN A 360 -15.94 12.79 7.06
CA GLN A 360 -15.67 13.20 5.69
C GLN A 360 -14.17 13.17 5.39
N SER A 361 -13.84 12.75 4.18
CA SER A 361 -12.49 12.82 3.63
C SER A 361 -12.56 13.36 2.20
N ARG A 362 -11.82 14.44 1.95
CA ARG A 362 -11.71 15.07 0.62
C ARG A 362 -10.23 15.14 0.25
N ASP A 363 -9.92 14.72 -0.97
CA ASP A 363 -8.57 14.79 -1.54
C ASP A 363 -8.69 15.44 -2.92
N MET A 364 -7.94 16.50 -3.15
CA MET A 364 -7.85 17.15 -4.45
C MET A 364 -6.40 17.56 -4.73
N GLY A 365 -5.95 17.33 -5.94
CA GLY A 365 -4.56 17.64 -6.26
C GLY A 365 -4.26 17.65 -7.74
N VAL A 366 -3.04 18.08 -8.02
CA VAL A 366 -2.48 18.17 -9.36
C VAL A 366 -1.11 17.46 -9.36
N ARG A 367 -0.87 16.66 -10.38
CA ARG A 367 0.40 15.99 -10.63
C ARG A 367 0.88 16.29 -12.04
N LEU A 368 2.14 16.71 -12.16
CA LEU A 368 2.86 16.85 -13.41
C LEU A 368 3.93 15.76 -13.50
N ASN A 369 4.01 15.09 -14.64
CA ASN A 369 5.03 14.11 -14.96
C ASN A 369 5.61 14.43 -16.33
N VAL A 370 6.91 14.60 -16.41
CA VAL A 370 7.67 14.79 -17.64
C VAL A 370 8.72 13.69 -17.71
N ASN A 371 8.57 12.78 -18.65
CA ASN A 371 9.52 11.70 -18.84
C ASN A 371 9.84 11.51 -20.31
N GLY A 372 10.94 10.87 -20.56
CA GLY A 372 11.35 10.58 -21.91
C GLY A 372 12.70 9.89 -22.00
N ARG A 373 13.19 9.81 -23.22
CA ARG A 373 14.44 9.13 -23.51
C ARG A 373 15.19 9.84 -24.62
N TRP A 374 16.48 9.99 -24.41
CA TRP A 374 17.42 10.45 -25.42
C TRP A 374 18.17 9.24 -25.99
N MET A 375 17.86 8.89 -27.24
CA MET A 375 18.45 7.77 -27.97
C MET A 375 19.79 8.21 -28.58
N LEU A 376 20.87 7.88 -27.90
CA LEU A 376 22.22 8.22 -28.33
C LEU A 376 22.74 7.21 -29.36
N ASN A 377 22.34 5.94 -29.23
CA ASN A 377 22.73 4.82 -30.12
C ASN A 377 24.22 4.74 -30.41
N LYS A 378 25.05 5.12 -29.42
CA LYS A 378 26.53 4.98 -29.51
C LYS A 378 26.92 3.53 -29.18
N PRO A 379 28.10 3.03 -29.60
CA PRO A 379 28.52 1.66 -29.39
C PRO A 379 28.49 1.18 -27.93
N TRP A 380 28.69 2.09 -26.97
CA TRP A 380 28.76 1.79 -25.55
C TRP A 380 27.61 2.38 -24.74
N ILE A 381 26.91 3.43 -25.23
CA ILE A 381 25.74 4.02 -24.59
C ILE A 381 24.58 4.14 -25.57
N THR A 382 23.53 3.39 -25.31
CA THR A 382 22.35 3.34 -26.19
C THR A 382 21.41 4.51 -25.94
N GLY A 383 21.29 4.98 -24.71
CA GLY A 383 20.43 6.12 -24.39
C GLY A 383 20.47 6.54 -22.93
N VAL A 384 19.83 7.66 -22.69
CA VAL A 384 19.60 8.23 -21.36
C VAL A 384 18.10 8.43 -21.15
N GLU A 385 17.55 7.86 -20.09
CA GLU A 385 16.18 8.07 -19.65
C GLU A 385 16.15 9.15 -18.59
N TYR A 386 15.14 10.00 -18.63
CA TYR A 386 14.92 11.04 -17.63
C TYR A 386 13.47 11.08 -17.18
N LEU A 387 13.29 11.51 -15.94
CA LEU A 387 11.98 11.70 -15.30
C LEU A 387 12.05 12.92 -14.39
N LEU A 388 11.08 13.82 -14.53
CA LEU A 388 10.77 14.89 -13.60
C LEU A 388 9.30 14.77 -13.24
N ALA A 389 8.99 14.65 -11.97
CA ALA A 389 7.60 14.59 -11.52
C ALA A 389 7.41 15.46 -10.28
N GLY A 390 6.23 16.05 -10.16
CA GLY A 390 5.84 16.80 -8.97
C GLY A 390 4.34 16.72 -8.74
N SER A 391 3.94 16.72 -7.49
CA SER A 391 2.52 16.75 -7.10
C SER A 391 2.31 17.64 -5.88
N VAL A 392 1.17 18.30 -5.86
CA VAL A 392 0.63 18.99 -4.72
C VAL A 392 -0.84 18.62 -4.58
N ALA A 393 -1.26 18.33 -3.36
CA ALA A 393 -2.65 18.02 -3.08
C ALA A 393 -3.11 18.73 -1.80
N GLN A 394 -4.41 18.85 -1.63
CA GLN A 394 -5.05 19.18 -0.37
C GLN A 394 -5.80 17.95 0.12
N GLN A 395 -5.40 17.47 1.28
CA GLN A 395 -6.05 16.37 2.00
C GLN A 395 -6.80 16.95 3.20
N TYR A 396 -8.12 16.84 3.18
CA TYR A 396 -9.00 17.39 4.19
C TYR A 396 -9.83 16.26 4.79
N SER A 397 -9.69 16.04 6.10
CA SER A 397 -10.54 15.13 6.87
C SER A 397 -11.31 15.92 7.93
N ARG A 398 -12.59 15.59 8.09
CA ARG A 398 -13.46 16.17 9.12
C ARG A 398 -14.17 15.05 9.87
N GLN A 399 -14.25 15.21 11.19
CA GLN A 399 -15.01 14.33 12.07
C GLN A 399 -15.88 15.19 12.97
N ARG A 400 -17.20 15.06 12.85
CA ARG A 400 -18.18 15.66 13.72
C ARG A 400 -18.83 14.57 14.54
N LYS A 401 -18.68 14.64 15.87
CA LYS A 401 -19.24 13.67 16.81
C LYS A 401 -19.99 14.35 17.95
N TYR A 402 -21.06 13.70 18.38
CA TYR A 402 -21.78 14.10 19.58
C TYR A 402 -20.95 13.72 20.82
N GLN A 403 -20.81 14.68 21.73
CA GLN A 403 -20.20 14.53 23.04
C GLN A 403 -21.28 14.69 24.09
N GLY A 404 -21.43 13.69 24.96
CA GLY A 404 -22.42 13.71 26.03
C GLY A 404 -21.83 13.34 27.38
N SER A 405 -22.11 14.14 28.40
CA SER A 405 -21.72 13.87 29.79
C SER A 405 -22.90 14.14 30.73
N ALA A 406 -22.82 13.62 31.97
CA ALA A 406 -23.87 13.82 32.96
C ALA A 406 -23.91 15.26 33.52
N GLY A 407 -22.88 16.08 33.28
CA GLY A 407 -22.81 17.45 33.74
C GLY A 407 -21.63 18.18 33.06
N TYR A 408 -21.43 19.42 33.49
CA TYR A 408 -20.29 20.23 33.05
C TYR A 408 -18.96 19.52 33.34
N THR A 409 -18.11 19.41 32.33
CA THR A 409 -16.86 18.66 32.42
C THR A 409 -15.66 19.62 32.38
N PRO A 410 -14.76 19.60 33.40
CA PRO A 410 -13.55 20.43 33.39
C PRO A 410 -12.61 19.99 32.28
N SER A 411 -12.14 20.96 31.50
CA SER A 411 -11.31 20.74 30.30
C SER A 411 -10.25 21.82 30.14
N THR A 412 -9.20 21.54 29.38
CA THR A 412 -8.17 22.51 28.99
C THR A 412 -7.64 22.17 27.60
N THR A 413 -7.12 23.19 26.93
CA THR A 413 -6.38 23.04 25.66
C THR A 413 -4.94 23.57 25.78
N SER A 414 -4.43 23.72 27.03
CA SER A 414 -3.06 24.15 27.29
C SER A 414 -2.03 23.29 26.56
N MET A 415 -1.12 23.92 25.83
CA MET A 415 0.03 23.28 25.18
C MET A 415 1.26 23.20 26.11
N GLN A 416 1.18 23.89 27.28
CA GLN A 416 2.27 23.95 28.23
C GLN A 416 2.03 22.94 29.36
N GLU A 417 3.10 22.32 29.82
CA GLU A 417 3.10 21.43 30.96
C GLU A 417 2.91 22.22 32.26
N GLY A 418 2.17 21.66 33.19
CA GLY A 418 1.93 22.20 34.51
C GLY A 418 0.45 22.56 34.78
N GLU A 419 0.24 23.23 35.95
CA GLU A 419 -1.11 23.64 36.37
C GLU A 419 -1.58 24.90 35.66
N SER A 420 -2.82 24.90 35.23
CA SER A 420 -3.49 26.06 34.61
C SER A 420 -4.98 26.09 34.97
N VAL A 421 -5.58 27.28 34.88
CA VAL A 421 -7.03 27.40 34.94
C VAL A 421 -7.60 26.92 33.62
N GLY A 422 -8.47 25.93 33.68
CA GLY A 422 -9.23 25.42 32.58
C GLY A 422 -10.61 26.07 32.44
N PHE A 423 -11.47 25.41 31.68
CA PHE A 423 -12.86 25.79 31.46
C PHE A 423 -13.76 24.57 31.63
N PHE A 424 -15.08 24.81 31.65
CA PHE A 424 -16.05 23.73 31.67
C PHE A 424 -16.73 23.61 30.29
N THR A 425 -16.77 22.40 29.73
CA THR A 425 -17.58 22.12 28.57
C THR A 425 -19.04 21.93 28.95
N GLU A 426 -19.95 22.29 28.04
CA GLU A 426 -21.37 21.98 28.18
C GLU A 426 -21.59 20.46 28.31
N PRO A 427 -22.66 20.02 28.98
CA PRO A 427 -22.94 18.58 29.09
C PRO A 427 -23.16 17.87 27.76
N GLN A 428 -23.66 18.60 26.75
CA GLN A 428 -24.00 18.05 25.45
C GLN A 428 -23.64 19.04 24.35
N TYR A 429 -22.79 18.59 23.42
CA TYR A 429 -22.39 19.40 22.26
C TYR A 429 -21.91 18.53 21.12
N TYR A 430 -21.78 19.11 19.93
CA TYR A 430 -21.07 18.50 18.81
C TYR A 430 -19.65 19.03 18.76
N SER A 431 -18.68 18.12 18.83
CA SER A 431 -17.30 18.43 18.52
C SER A 431 -17.07 18.32 17.01
N ASP A 432 -16.18 19.17 16.47
CA ASP A 432 -15.86 19.20 15.05
C ASP A 432 -14.35 19.30 14.88
N VAL A 433 -13.70 18.17 14.49
CA VAL A 433 -12.27 18.09 14.27
C VAL A 433 -11.98 18.11 12.79
N VAL A 434 -11.07 18.98 12.39
CA VAL A 434 -10.58 19.08 11.02
C VAL A 434 -9.07 18.80 10.99
N VAL A 435 -8.64 17.97 10.05
CA VAL A 435 -7.22 17.85 9.69
C VAL A 435 -7.07 18.22 8.22
N ASN A 436 -6.34 19.32 7.95
CA ASN A 436 -6.14 19.85 6.61
C ASN A 436 -4.64 19.81 6.27
N GLY A 437 -4.23 18.86 5.45
CA GLY A 437 -2.87 18.66 4.98
C GLY A 437 -2.68 19.18 3.56
N ILE A 438 -1.46 19.61 3.26
CA ILE A 438 -1.01 19.97 1.90
C ILE A 438 0.27 19.17 1.61
N PRO A 439 0.15 17.86 1.26
CA PRO A 439 1.29 17.07 0.81
C PRO A 439 1.88 17.61 -0.49
N ILE A 440 3.21 17.69 -0.52
CA ILE A 440 4.02 18.14 -1.64
C ILE A 440 5.09 17.08 -1.89
N ASP A 441 5.15 16.55 -3.11
CA ASP A 441 6.14 15.58 -3.54
C ASP A 441 6.80 16.06 -4.84
N ALA A 442 8.12 15.94 -4.94
CA ALA A 442 8.84 16.10 -6.21
C ALA A 442 9.92 15.03 -6.37
N GLN A 443 10.16 14.63 -7.61
CA GLN A 443 11.09 13.57 -7.98
C GLN A 443 11.83 13.93 -9.25
N ALA A 444 13.15 13.74 -9.25
CA ALA A 444 14.00 13.79 -10.43
C ALA A 444 14.80 12.50 -10.54
N LYS A 445 14.83 11.88 -11.72
CA LYS A 445 15.52 10.62 -11.98
C LYS A 445 16.20 10.62 -13.32
N ILE A 446 17.42 10.12 -13.37
CA ILE A 446 18.17 9.93 -14.61
C ILE A 446 18.76 8.52 -14.65
N THR A 447 18.69 7.87 -15.80
CA THR A 447 19.22 6.51 -16.01
C THR A 447 19.94 6.42 -17.34
N ALA A 448 21.22 6.13 -17.31
CA ALA A 448 22.00 5.80 -18.51
C ALA A 448 21.86 4.31 -18.82
N ARG A 449 21.69 3.98 -20.11
CA ARG A 449 21.65 2.59 -20.61
C ARG A 449 22.88 2.36 -21.49
N LEU A 450 23.65 1.35 -21.12
CA LEU A 450 24.84 0.95 -21.83
C LEU A 450 24.63 -0.46 -22.40
N PHE A 451 25.23 -0.76 -23.51
CA PHE A 451 25.17 -2.06 -24.16
C PHE A 451 26.57 -2.47 -24.60
N GLY A 452 26.94 -3.71 -24.27
CA GLY A 452 28.18 -4.34 -24.70
C GLY A 452 27.91 -5.72 -25.26
N LYS A 453 28.59 -6.09 -26.35
CA LYS A 453 28.55 -7.44 -26.90
C LYS A 453 29.96 -7.94 -27.14
N TYR A 454 30.29 -9.08 -26.55
CA TYR A 454 31.55 -9.75 -26.75
C TYR A 454 31.32 -11.17 -27.27
N GLY A 455 31.57 -11.43 -28.52
CA GLY A 455 31.24 -12.67 -29.18
C GLY A 455 29.74 -12.98 -29.12
N LYS A 456 29.37 -14.06 -28.41
CA LYS A 456 27.94 -14.43 -28.19
C LYS A 456 27.35 -13.88 -26.91
N VAL A 457 28.16 -13.29 -26.07
CA VAL A 457 27.74 -12.73 -24.77
C VAL A 457 27.27 -11.27 -24.96
N SER A 458 26.16 -10.92 -24.32
CA SER A 458 25.65 -9.54 -24.29
C SER A 458 25.39 -9.07 -22.87
N ASN A 459 25.79 -7.82 -22.61
CA ASN A 459 25.55 -7.10 -21.36
C ASN A 459 24.70 -5.88 -21.63
N LYS A 460 23.69 -5.67 -20.81
CA LYS A 460 22.86 -4.46 -20.79
C LYS A 460 23.00 -3.86 -19.41
N VAL A 461 23.84 -2.85 -19.29
CA VAL A 461 24.07 -2.15 -18.04
C VAL A 461 23.19 -0.91 -17.96
N LEU A 462 22.55 -0.72 -16.83
CA LEU A 462 21.91 0.54 -16.48
C LEU A 462 22.56 1.12 -15.23
N ALA A 463 22.73 2.43 -15.20
CA ALA A 463 23.20 3.15 -14.03
C ALA A 463 22.48 4.48 -13.92
N GLY A 464 22.13 4.88 -12.71
CA GLY A 464 21.36 6.11 -12.55
C GLY A 464 21.32 6.64 -11.14
N GLY A 465 20.66 7.78 -11.02
CA GLY A 465 20.41 8.47 -9.77
C GLY A 465 18.99 9.01 -9.69
N GLU A 466 18.51 9.14 -8.47
CA GLU A 466 17.18 9.66 -8.14
C GLU A 466 17.29 10.59 -6.94
N TRP A 467 16.63 11.72 -7.04
CA TRP A 467 16.35 12.61 -5.92
C TRP A 467 14.84 12.72 -5.73
N LYS A 468 14.39 12.61 -4.50
CA LYS A 468 12.98 12.77 -4.12
C LYS A 468 12.88 13.65 -2.88
N ILE A 469 11.98 14.63 -2.92
CA ILE A 469 11.65 15.49 -1.79
C ILE A 469 10.17 15.33 -1.46
N GLN A 470 9.85 15.26 -0.17
CA GLN A 470 8.49 15.05 0.34
C GLN A 470 8.26 15.90 1.57
N GLY A 471 7.04 16.44 1.71
CA GLY A 471 6.65 17.24 2.86
C GLY A 471 5.15 17.48 2.94
N ASN A 472 4.71 18.06 4.04
CA ASN A 472 3.33 18.49 4.24
C ASN A 472 3.34 19.90 4.84
N LYS A 473 2.71 20.85 4.17
CA LYS A 473 2.68 22.27 4.56
C LYS A 473 1.25 22.77 4.82
N GLY A 474 0.35 21.86 5.20
CA GLY A 474 -1.02 22.20 5.54
C GLY A 474 -1.17 22.87 6.92
N PRO A 475 -2.34 23.52 7.17
CA PRO A 475 -2.67 24.06 8.49
C PRO A 475 -2.69 23.03 9.60
N GLY A 476 -2.92 21.75 9.25
CA GLY A 476 -2.89 20.64 10.19
C GLY A 476 -4.22 20.40 10.89
N LYS A 477 -4.16 19.99 12.16
CA LYS A 477 -5.30 19.63 13.00
C LYS A 477 -5.80 20.85 13.77
N SER A 478 -7.11 21.09 13.71
CA SER A 478 -7.80 22.15 14.45
C SER A 478 -9.21 21.73 14.89
N PHE A 479 -9.71 22.35 15.92
CA PHE A 479 -11.07 22.17 16.44
C PHE A 479 -11.49 23.39 17.30
N ASP A 480 -12.79 23.50 17.61
CA ASP A 480 -13.26 24.52 18.56
C ASP A 480 -12.74 24.17 19.97
N ILE A 481 -11.90 25.05 20.51
CA ILE A 481 -11.25 24.85 21.83
C ILE A 481 -12.27 24.75 22.97
N ASN A 482 -13.47 25.38 22.83
CA ASN A 482 -14.53 25.30 23.84
C ASN A 482 -15.41 24.03 23.67
N ARG A 483 -15.26 23.33 22.54
CA ARG A 483 -15.98 22.09 22.21
C ARG A 483 -14.99 21.01 21.75
N PRO A 484 -14.06 20.61 22.62
CA PRO A 484 -13.01 19.66 22.26
C PRO A 484 -13.58 18.30 21.86
N PRO A 485 -12.87 17.52 21.03
CA PRO A 485 -13.34 16.22 20.56
C PRO A 485 -13.48 15.15 21.66
N SER A 486 -12.91 15.39 22.82
CA SER A 486 -13.06 14.56 24.01
C SER A 486 -12.96 15.44 25.25
N PRO A 487 -14.06 15.66 25.99
CA PRO A 487 -14.01 16.44 27.20
C PRO A 487 -13.37 15.66 28.35
N GLY A 488 -12.71 16.37 29.26
CA GLY A 488 -12.08 15.79 30.45
C GLY A 488 -10.71 15.13 30.15
N SER A 489 -10.34 14.17 30.97
CA SER A 489 -8.98 13.60 31.00
C SER A 489 -8.78 12.35 30.15
N ALA A 490 -9.79 11.89 29.42
CA ALA A 490 -9.76 10.60 28.73
C ALA A 490 -8.75 10.58 27.57
N ALA A 491 -8.77 11.62 26.73
CA ALA A 491 -7.83 11.81 25.62
C ALA A 491 -7.67 13.31 25.37
N ALA A 492 -6.48 13.82 25.60
CA ALA A 492 -6.18 15.24 25.50
C ALA A 492 -5.70 15.58 24.09
N TYR A 493 -6.61 15.94 23.19
CA TYR A 493 -6.24 16.38 21.85
C TYR A 493 -5.74 17.82 21.87
N ARG A 494 -4.80 18.10 20.95
CA ARG A 494 -4.25 19.47 20.75
C ARG A 494 -4.26 19.81 19.27
N GLU A 495 -4.35 21.10 18.97
CA GLU A 495 -4.13 21.61 17.62
C GLU A 495 -2.68 21.36 17.20
N ARG A 496 -2.45 21.14 15.91
CA ARG A 496 -1.10 20.89 15.38
C ARG A 496 -0.99 21.40 13.94
N SER A 497 -0.09 22.36 13.71
CA SER A 497 0.29 22.78 12.36
C SER A 497 1.25 21.76 11.71
N PHE A 498 1.15 21.59 10.39
CA PHE A 498 2.12 20.83 9.60
C PHE A 498 3.16 21.72 8.92
N SER A 499 2.95 23.06 8.93
CA SER A 499 3.84 24.03 8.26
C SER A 499 5.28 23.98 8.77
N ASP A 500 5.43 23.63 10.05
CA ASP A 500 6.72 23.63 10.76
C ASP A 500 7.52 22.33 10.57
N ILE A 501 6.87 21.31 10.00
CA ILE A 501 7.51 20.01 9.76
C ILE A 501 8.47 20.14 8.57
N PRO A 502 9.76 19.75 8.73
CA PRO A 502 10.73 19.85 7.65
C PRO A 502 10.46 18.88 6.50
N PHE A 503 10.98 19.22 5.32
CA PHE A 503 10.95 18.32 4.17
C PHE A 503 11.94 17.17 4.32
N LEU A 504 11.52 15.98 3.87
CA LEU A 504 12.40 14.82 3.72
C LEU A 504 13.06 14.84 2.35
N ASN A 505 14.38 14.72 2.31
CA ASN A 505 15.15 14.55 1.08
C ASN A 505 15.70 13.13 1.02
N ARG A 506 15.50 12.47 -0.13
CA ARG A 506 16.03 11.15 -0.40
C ARG A 506 16.90 11.19 -1.63
N PHE A 507 18.12 10.70 -1.51
CA PHE A 507 19.07 10.50 -2.60
C PHE A 507 19.30 9.02 -2.83
N THR A 508 19.29 8.62 -4.08
CA THR A 508 19.48 7.22 -4.48
C THR A 508 20.46 7.14 -5.63
N ALA A 509 21.35 6.16 -5.56
CA ALA A 509 22.19 5.75 -6.68
C ALA A 509 21.99 4.26 -6.95
N TYR A 510 22.00 3.84 -8.21
CA TYR A 510 21.81 2.44 -8.58
C TYR A 510 22.54 2.06 -9.84
N ALA A 511 22.93 0.79 -9.92
CA ALA A 511 23.49 0.16 -11.12
C ALA A 511 23.04 -1.30 -11.21
N GLU A 512 22.76 -1.78 -12.42
CA GLU A 512 22.31 -3.16 -12.70
C GLU A 512 22.88 -3.62 -14.02
N ASP A 513 23.31 -4.86 -14.13
CA ASP A 513 23.76 -5.53 -15.32
C ASP A 513 22.88 -6.74 -15.65
N ASP A 514 22.31 -6.73 -16.86
CA ASP A 514 21.63 -7.87 -17.47
C ASP A 514 22.61 -8.58 -18.41
N PHE A 515 23.19 -9.64 -17.94
CA PHE A 515 24.13 -10.50 -18.66
C PHE A 515 23.39 -11.64 -19.33
N SER A 516 23.63 -11.89 -20.62
CA SER A 516 23.04 -13.02 -21.35
C SER A 516 24.14 -13.76 -22.12
N MET A 517 24.25 -15.06 -21.85
CA MET A 517 25.27 -15.96 -22.41
C MET A 517 24.62 -17.21 -23.01
N PRO A 518 24.69 -17.41 -24.33
CA PRO A 518 24.34 -18.67 -24.95
C PRO A 518 25.38 -19.75 -24.63
N ILE A 519 24.91 -20.90 -24.13
CA ILE A 519 25.72 -22.07 -23.81
C ILE A 519 25.23 -23.25 -24.68
N GLY A 520 25.87 -23.45 -25.85
CA GLY A 520 25.39 -24.42 -26.83
C GLY A 520 23.94 -24.12 -27.27
N PRO A 521 22.97 -25.03 -27.08
CA PRO A 521 21.56 -24.81 -27.43
C PRO A 521 20.77 -24.02 -26.35
N THR A 522 21.38 -23.83 -25.18
CA THR A 522 20.77 -23.19 -23.99
C THR A 522 21.19 -21.74 -23.86
N THR A 523 20.58 -20.98 -22.94
CA THR A 523 20.97 -19.61 -22.63
C THR A 523 20.88 -19.37 -21.12
N LEU A 524 21.95 -18.82 -20.56
CA LEU A 524 22.00 -18.31 -19.20
C LEU A 524 21.79 -16.80 -19.21
N GLU A 525 20.82 -16.33 -18.45
CA GLU A 525 20.58 -14.91 -18.17
C GLU A 525 20.84 -14.65 -16.68
N LEU A 526 21.56 -13.59 -16.38
CA LEU A 526 21.89 -13.15 -15.05
C LEU A 526 21.61 -11.65 -14.94
N ARG A 527 20.82 -11.25 -13.97
CA ARG A 527 20.61 -9.84 -13.60
C ARG A 527 21.15 -9.61 -12.20
N GLY A 528 22.20 -8.81 -12.10
CA GLY A 528 22.79 -8.41 -10.82
C GLY A 528 22.75 -6.91 -10.66
N GLY A 529 22.33 -6.43 -9.50
CA GLY A 529 22.23 -4.99 -9.29
C GLY A 529 22.39 -4.56 -7.84
N LEU A 530 22.69 -3.28 -7.67
CA LEU A 530 22.90 -2.64 -6.38
C LEU A 530 22.19 -1.28 -6.37
N ARG A 531 21.43 -1.03 -5.30
CA ARG A 531 20.80 0.27 -5.04
C ARG A 531 21.22 0.77 -3.66
N ALA A 532 21.65 2.01 -3.59
CA ALA A 532 22.02 2.72 -2.36
C ALA A 532 21.05 3.86 -2.13
N ASN A 533 20.47 3.95 -0.95
CA ASN A 533 19.55 5.01 -0.54
C ASN A 533 20.12 5.74 0.67
N LEU A 534 19.91 7.06 0.70
CA LEU A 534 20.22 7.94 1.81
C LEU A 534 19.06 8.89 2.03
N ILE A 535 18.57 8.98 3.28
CA ILE A 535 17.58 9.98 3.69
C ILE A 535 18.29 11.07 4.49
N LEU A 536 17.97 12.32 4.19
CA LEU A 536 18.33 13.48 4.97
C LEU A 536 17.04 14.12 5.48
N ALA A 537 16.91 14.18 6.80
CA ALA A 537 15.79 14.79 7.49
C ALA A 537 16.32 15.61 8.68
N GLU A 538 15.82 16.82 8.85
CA GLU A 538 16.18 17.66 9.96
C GLU A 538 15.66 17.09 11.27
N GLY A 539 16.50 17.08 12.32
CA GLY A 539 16.14 16.55 13.64
C GLY A 539 16.19 15.01 13.76
N ILE A 540 16.63 14.30 12.71
CA ILE A 540 16.71 12.83 12.71
C ILE A 540 18.14 12.37 12.46
N ALA A 541 18.60 11.37 13.24
CA ALA A 541 19.91 10.77 13.06
C ALA A 541 20.01 10.03 11.72
N THR A 542 20.87 10.50 10.82
CA THR A 542 20.99 9.98 9.44
C THR A 542 21.59 8.57 9.35
N ASP A 543 22.33 8.14 10.37
CA ASP A 543 23.05 6.85 10.37
C ASP A 543 22.08 5.64 10.27
N ASN A 544 20.86 5.76 10.79
CA ASN A 544 19.83 4.72 10.76
C ASN A 544 19.03 4.67 9.43
N PHE A 545 19.21 5.67 8.56
CA PHE A 545 18.40 5.86 7.35
C PHE A 545 19.18 5.72 6.04
N SER A 546 20.26 4.92 6.06
CA SER A 546 20.98 4.48 4.86
C SER A 546 20.75 3.00 4.61
N CYS A 547 20.56 2.61 3.36
CA CYS A 547 20.34 1.21 2.97
C CYS A 547 21.06 0.87 1.67
N LEU A 548 21.68 -0.31 1.65
CA LEU A 548 22.24 -0.92 0.46
C LEU A 548 21.38 -2.14 0.11
N GLU A 549 20.87 -2.18 -1.12
CA GLU A 549 19.93 -3.19 -1.61
C GLU A 549 20.55 -4.01 -2.75
N PRO A 550 21.32 -5.09 -2.44
CA PRO A 550 21.79 -6.04 -3.44
C PRO A 550 20.62 -6.90 -3.96
N ARG A 551 20.56 -7.12 -5.27
CA ARG A 551 19.57 -7.96 -5.94
C ARG A 551 20.23 -8.80 -7.02
N ILE A 552 19.87 -10.07 -7.08
CA ILE A 552 20.36 -11.00 -8.08
C ILE A 552 19.23 -11.91 -8.57
N ASN A 553 19.13 -12.08 -9.87
CA ASN A 553 18.21 -12.99 -10.53
C ASN A 553 18.97 -13.78 -11.58
N VAL A 554 18.67 -15.06 -11.71
CA VAL A 554 19.25 -15.99 -12.68
C VAL A 554 18.13 -16.69 -13.40
N LYS A 555 18.19 -16.80 -14.73
CA LYS A 555 17.28 -17.62 -15.54
C LYS A 555 18.07 -18.48 -16.50
N TYR A 556 17.81 -19.76 -16.49
CA TYR A 556 18.46 -20.72 -17.36
C TYR A 556 17.44 -21.37 -18.29
N HIS A 557 17.57 -21.12 -19.57
CA HIS A 557 16.75 -21.71 -20.62
C HIS A 557 17.31 -23.06 -21.02
N LEU A 558 16.71 -24.16 -20.52
CA LEU A 558 17.15 -25.54 -20.72
C LEU A 558 16.85 -26.05 -22.14
N ILE A 559 15.70 -25.71 -22.71
CA ILE A 559 15.23 -26.21 -24.01
C ILE A 559 14.72 -25.06 -24.85
N LYS A 560 15.20 -24.90 -26.08
CA LYS A 560 14.75 -23.91 -27.07
C LYS A 560 14.00 -24.49 -28.28
N LYS A 561 13.96 -25.77 -28.52
CA LYS A 561 13.16 -26.51 -29.52
C LYS A 561 13.67 -27.98 -29.63
N ASN A 562 12.74 -28.95 -29.62
CA ASN A 562 12.80 -30.25 -30.28
C ASN A 562 12.71 -31.55 -29.45
N THR A 563 12.16 -31.59 -28.24
CA THR A 563 11.96 -32.89 -27.55
C THR A 563 10.65 -32.95 -26.75
N GLY A 564 9.50 -32.65 -27.34
CA GLY A 564 8.21 -32.67 -26.63
C GLY A 564 7.91 -31.39 -25.82
N PHE A 565 8.93 -30.60 -25.50
CA PHE A 565 8.80 -29.26 -24.93
C PHE A 565 9.25 -28.22 -25.97
N LYS A 566 8.49 -27.15 -26.13
CA LYS A 566 8.89 -25.98 -26.93
C LYS A 566 9.82 -25.06 -26.15
N ALA A 567 9.62 -24.95 -24.82
CA ALA A 567 10.45 -24.18 -23.92
C ALA A 567 10.42 -24.78 -22.51
N LEU A 568 11.56 -24.73 -21.84
CA LEU A 568 11.70 -25.05 -20.42
C LEU A 568 12.75 -24.13 -19.84
N SER A 569 12.43 -23.43 -18.76
CA SER A 569 13.32 -22.50 -18.08
C SER A 569 13.22 -22.66 -16.57
N ILE A 570 14.34 -22.57 -15.88
CA ILE A 570 14.43 -22.50 -14.42
C ILE A 570 14.96 -21.12 -14.08
N ARG A 571 14.39 -20.52 -13.05
CA ARG A 571 14.85 -19.25 -12.52
C ARG A 571 15.02 -19.28 -11.01
N ALA A 572 15.94 -18.46 -10.51
CA ALA A 572 16.15 -18.24 -9.09
C ALA A 572 16.47 -16.76 -8.86
N GLY A 573 16.07 -16.24 -7.73
CA GLY A 573 16.38 -14.87 -7.37
C GLY A 573 16.51 -14.70 -5.87
N ARG A 574 17.34 -13.73 -5.46
CA ARG A 574 17.45 -13.27 -4.07
C ARG A 574 17.76 -11.78 -4.05
N GLY A 575 17.04 -11.05 -3.21
CA GLY A 575 17.22 -9.60 -3.14
C GLY A 575 16.77 -9.00 -1.83
N LEU A 576 17.49 -7.95 -1.41
CA LEU A 576 17.13 -7.10 -0.30
C LEU A 576 16.43 -5.85 -0.84
N SER A 577 15.38 -5.43 -0.16
CA SER A 577 14.64 -4.18 -0.43
C SER A 577 14.36 -3.46 0.88
N CYS A 578 14.35 -2.12 0.83
CA CYS A 578 14.09 -1.27 1.98
C CYS A 578 12.91 -0.34 1.72
N LYS A 579 12.06 -0.12 2.74
CA LYS A 579 11.00 0.89 2.75
C LYS A 579 11.31 1.97 3.79
N MET A 580 11.09 3.22 3.41
CA MET A 580 11.28 4.37 4.25
C MET A 580 10.09 4.61 5.18
N PRO A 581 10.29 5.14 6.40
CA PRO A 581 9.17 5.51 7.25
C PRO A 581 8.41 6.70 6.65
N SER A 582 7.09 6.68 6.75
CA SER A 582 6.29 7.86 6.43
C SER A 582 6.43 8.94 7.51
N MET A 583 6.02 10.17 7.17
CA MET A 583 6.19 11.33 8.05
C MET A 583 5.49 11.18 9.40
N ILE A 584 4.41 10.40 9.50
CA ILE A 584 3.74 10.16 10.80
C ILE A 584 4.60 9.41 11.81
N TYR A 585 5.56 8.59 11.35
CA TYR A 585 6.49 7.88 12.21
C TYR A 585 7.74 8.73 12.56
N LEU A 586 8.16 9.60 11.63
CA LEU A 586 9.31 10.46 11.82
C LEU A 586 8.99 11.68 12.69
N TYR A 587 7.79 12.22 12.51
CA TYR A 587 7.32 13.42 13.20
C TYR A 587 5.96 13.16 13.88
N PRO A 588 5.92 12.26 14.90
CA PRO A 588 4.70 12.04 15.67
C PRO A 588 4.35 13.28 16.50
N GLU A 589 3.08 13.43 16.89
CA GLU A 589 2.69 14.51 17.80
C GLU A 589 2.95 14.12 19.25
N PRO A 590 3.30 15.06 20.15
CA PRO A 590 3.41 14.80 21.57
C PRO A 590 2.09 14.27 22.17
N ALA A 591 2.18 13.43 23.19
CA ALA A 591 1.04 12.97 23.95
C ALA A 591 0.74 13.95 25.10
N TYR A 592 -0.54 14.23 25.32
CA TYR A 592 -1.01 15.07 26.41
C TYR A 592 -1.95 14.29 27.32
N LYS A 593 -1.91 14.60 28.62
CA LYS A 593 -2.85 14.09 29.62
C LYS A 593 -3.26 15.24 30.52
N ASP A 594 -4.56 15.50 30.55
CA ASP A 594 -5.11 16.54 31.42
C ASP A 594 -5.66 15.90 32.70
N LEU A 595 -5.15 16.33 33.84
CA LEU A 595 -5.46 15.80 35.16
C LEU A 595 -6.19 16.87 35.96
N VAL A 596 -7.39 16.56 36.40
CA VAL A 596 -8.18 17.49 37.20
C VAL A 596 -7.60 17.61 38.57
N SER A 597 -6.91 18.73 38.83
CA SER A 597 -6.33 19.10 40.14
C SER A 597 -7.36 19.67 41.09
N PHE A 598 -8.32 20.41 40.56
CA PHE A 598 -9.48 20.93 41.30
C PHE A 598 -10.66 21.17 40.33
N SER A 599 -11.87 20.94 40.83
CA SER A 599 -13.09 21.22 40.10
C SER A 599 -14.20 21.64 41.05
N TYR A 600 -14.72 22.83 40.82
CA TYR A 600 -15.90 23.36 41.49
C TYR A 600 -16.76 24.06 40.48
N ASN A 601 -18.05 23.79 40.45
CA ASN A 601 -19.01 24.54 39.64
C ASN A 601 -20.30 24.78 40.42
N ASP A 602 -20.88 25.96 40.20
CA ASP A 602 -22.13 26.42 40.73
C ASP A 602 -22.83 27.27 39.65
N PHE A 603 -22.97 26.68 38.48
CA PHE A 603 -23.55 27.39 37.33
C PHE A 603 -25.04 27.72 37.51
N ASP A 604 -25.77 26.88 38.26
CA ASP A 604 -27.20 27.01 38.44
C ASP A 604 -27.54 28.17 39.38
N ALA A 605 -26.79 28.41 40.42
CA ALA A 605 -27.06 29.45 41.43
C ALA A 605 -26.26 30.75 41.21
N ASN A 606 -24.98 30.64 40.85
CA ASN A 606 -24.06 31.77 40.82
C ASN A 606 -23.32 31.98 39.48
N ASN A 607 -23.61 31.18 38.49
CA ASN A 607 -22.92 31.18 37.17
C ASN A 607 -21.37 31.18 37.32
N TYR A 608 -20.84 30.41 38.28
CA TYR A 608 -19.43 30.35 38.61
C TYR A 608 -18.88 28.92 38.51
N GLY A 609 -17.68 28.81 37.96
CA GLY A 609 -16.93 27.57 37.96
C GLY A 609 -15.42 27.79 37.97
N LEU A 610 -14.71 27.00 38.72
CA LEU A 610 -13.24 26.95 38.75
C LEU A 610 -12.76 25.53 38.46
N ALA A 611 -12.08 25.36 37.33
CA ALA A 611 -11.33 24.16 37.00
C ALA A 611 -9.82 24.46 37.05
N VAL A 612 -9.07 23.73 37.85
CA VAL A 612 -7.59 23.75 37.84
C VAL A 612 -7.14 22.41 37.28
N ILE A 613 -6.36 22.46 36.22
CA ILE A 613 -5.95 21.24 35.46
C ILE A 613 -4.44 21.22 35.34
N THR A 614 -3.86 20.09 35.72
CA THR A 614 -2.46 19.78 35.44
C THR A 614 -2.34 19.11 34.10
N THR A 615 -1.74 19.78 33.12
CA THR A 615 -1.38 19.21 31.83
C THR A 615 -0.01 18.52 31.93
N ALA A 616 0.00 17.22 31.67
CA ALA A 616 1.23 16.46 31.45
C ALA A 616 1.49 16.32 29.96
N LYS A 617 2.75 16.48 29.55
CA LYS A 617 3.22 16.35 28.16
C LYS A 617 4.29 15.27 28.08
N ALA A 618 4.21 14.41 27.09
CA ALA A 618 5.21 13.39 26.84
C ALA A 618 5.63 13.39 25.36
N GLU A 619 6.94 13.43 25.14
CA GLU A 619 7.49 13.30 23.78
C GLU A 619 7.30 11.88 23.27
N THR A 620 7.00 11.76 21.97
CA THR A 620 6.66 10.49 21.30
C THR A 620 7.65 10.11 20.20
N ALA A 621 8.60 10.99 19.83
CA ALA A 621 9.61 10.70 18.84
C ALA A 621 10.51 9.53 19.27
N ASN A 622 10.84 8.66 18.33
CA ASN A 622 11.76 7.54 18.54
C ASN A 622 13.07 7.77 17.76
N PRO A 623 14.17 8.13 18.43
CA PRO A 623 15.46 8.34 17.76
C PRO A 623 16.11 7.04 17.26
N GLU A 624 15.66 5.86 17.73
CA GLU A 624 16.17 4.55 17.32
C GLU A 624 15.41 3.93 16.14
N LEU A 625 14.50 4.67 15.54
CA LEU A 625 13.73 4.19 14.39
C LEU A 625 14.67 3.85 13.23
N ARG A 626 14.43 2.72 12.56
CA ARG A 626 15.25 2.14 11.49
C ARG A 626 14.42 1.90 10.23
N LEU A 627 15.11 1.69 9.09
CA LEU A 627 14.46 1.31 7.84
C LEU A 627 13.85 -0.10 7.92
N GLN A 628 12.61 -0.22 7.47
CA GLN A 628 11.97 -1.51 7.21
C GLN A 628 12.71 -2.22 6.08
N LYS A 629 13.00 -3.52 6.22
CA LYS A 629 13.73 -4.34 5.27
C LYS A 629 12.93 -5.58 4.89
N SER A 630 13.09 -6.04 3.64
CA SER A 630 12.54 -7.32 3.18
C SER A 630 13.60 -8.08 2.39
N LEU A 631 13.86 -9.32 2.79
CA LEU A 631 14.70 -10.26 2.08
C LEU A 631 13.79 -11.24 1.34
N ASN A 632 13.84 -11.21 0.02
CA ASN A 632 13.01 -12.02 -0.86
C ASN A 632 13.85 -13.07 -1.55
N THR A 633 13.36 -14.31 -1.60
CA THR A 633 13.98 -15.45 -2.31
C THR A 633 12.90 -16.13 -3.16
N GLU A 634 13.21 -16.42 -4.42
CA GLU A 634 12.31 -17.10 -5.34
C GLU A 634 13.00 -18.22 -6.10
N LEU A 635 12.22 -19.29 -6.38
CA LEU A 635 12.55 -20.33 -7.33
C LEU A 635 11.36 -20.51 -8.28
N GLY A 636 11.61 -20.52 -9.57
CA GLY A 636 10.56 -20.62 -10.58
C GLY A 636 10.89 -21.64 -11.67
N LEU A 637 9.86 -22.30 -12.16
CA LEU A 637 9.88 -23.18 -13.33
C LEU A 637 8.88 -22.64 -14.34
N GLU A 638 9.31 -22.42 -15.57
CA GLU A 638 8.46 -22.05 -16.70
C GLU A 638 8.58 -23.11 -17.80
N PHE A 639 7.47 -23.54 -18.36
CA PHE A 639 7.45 -24.57 -19.39
C PHE A 639 6.38 -24.30 -20.45
N ASP A 640 6.65 -24.73 -21.68
CA ASP A 640 5.72 -24.84 -22.79
C ASP A 640 5.92 -26.19 -23.45
N SER A 641 4.96 -27.10 -23.28
CA SER A 641 4.94 -28.42 -23.92
C SER A 641 4.29 -28.40 -25.30
N GLY A 642 3.79 -27.24 -25.77
CA GLY A 642 2.99 -27.12 -26.99
C GLY A 642 1.52 -27.48 -26.81
N THR A 643 1.18 -28.28 -25.79
CA THR A 643 -0.19 -28.57 -25.36
C THR A 643 -0.57 -27.87 -24.06
N VAL A 644 0.38 -27.61 -23.18
CA VAL A 644 0.16 -26.85 -21.94
C VAL A 644 1.37 -25.98 -21.72
N SER A 645 1.13 -24.70 -21.46
CA SER A 645 2.14 -23.78 -20.97
C SER A 645 1.85 -23.38 -19.53
N GLY A 646 2.86 -23.04 -18.77
CA GLY A 646 2.64 -22.62 -17.39
C GLY A 646 3.90 -22.21 -16.64
N SER A 647 3.66 -21.71 -15.45
CA SER A 647 4.68 -21.34 -14.49
C SER A 647 4.33 -21.85 -13.09
N ILE A 648 5.36 -22.24 -12.35
CA ILE A 648 5.28 -22.61 -10.92
C ILE A 648 6.37 -21.83 -10.22
N VAL A 649 6.00 -21.09 -9.17
CA VAL A 649 6.92 -20.23 -8.42
C VAL A 649 6.78 -20.49 -6.94
N TRP A 650 7.87 -20.90 -6.30
CA TRP A 650 8.00 -20.89 -4.86
C TRP A 650 8.65 -19.58 -4.41
N TYR A 651 8.19 -19.01 -3.29
CA TYR A 651 8.76 -17.81 -2.72
C TYR A 651 8.83 -17.87 -1.18
N ASP A 652 9.83 -17.17 -0.63
CA ASP A 652 10.03 -16.90 0.80
C ASP A 652 10.40 -15.41 0.94
N GLU A 653 9.54 -14.64 1.61
CA GLU A 653 9.70 -13.21 1.83
C GLU A 653 9.73 -12.95 3.33
N ARG A 654 10.80 -12.33 3.83
CA ARG A 654 11.01 -12.02 5.25
C ARG A 654 11.17 -10.52 5.44
N MET A 655 10.13 -9.88 5.93
CA MET A 655 10.14 -8.48 6.29
C MET A 655 10.44 -8.34 7.77
N SER A 656 11.36 -7.44 8.10
CA SER A 656 11.74 -7.05 9.46
C SER A 656 11.68 -5.54 9.62
N ASP A 657 11.72 -5.09 10.86
CA ASP A 657 11.74 -3.67 11.23
C ASP A 657 10.53 -2.88 10.66
N GLY A 658 9.37 -3.52 10.49
CA GLY A 658 8.14 -2.88 10.02
C GLY A 658 7.62 -1.84 11.01
N TYR A 659 7.02 -0.77 10.47
CA TYR A 659 6.56 0.37 11.26
C TYR A 659 5.23 0.12 11.93
N GLY A 660 5.15 0.48 13.20
CA GLY A 660 3.95 0.46 14.02
C GLY A 660 4.05 1.48 15.15
N PHE A 661 3.03 1.54 15.98
CA PHE A 661 3.04 2.30 17.23
C PHE A 661 2.99 1.34 18.40
N THR A 662 3.77 1.63 19.43
CA THR A 662 3.75 0.93 20.71
C THR A 662 3.22 1.87 21.78
N THR A 663 2.22 1.43 22.56
CA THR A 663 1.71 2.20 23.67
C THR A 663 2.59 1.99 24.89
N GLU A 664 3.15 3.07 25.40
CA GLU A 664 3.95 3.12 26.62
C GLU A 664 3.23 3.98 27.66
N PHE A 665 3.52 3.76 28.92
CA PHE A 665 3.02 4.57 30.03
C PHE A 665 4.18 5.21 30.77
N LEU A 666 3.94 6.42 31.26
CA LEU A 666 4.86 7.16 32.13
C LEU A 666 4.11 7.58 33.40
N PRO A 667 4.71 7.46 34.58
CA PRO A 667 4.11 7.97 35.78
C PRO A 667 4.16 9.51 35.80
N VAL A 668 3.06 10.12 36.23
CA VAL A 668 2.92 11.58 36.33
C VAL A 668 2.34 11.93 37.68
N GLU A 669 3.02 12.81 38.37
CA GLU A 669 2.61 13.37 39.66
C GLU A 669 1.81 14.65 39.44
N TYR A 670 0.72 14.82 40.19
CA TYR A 670 -0.11 16.03 40.16
C TYR A 670 -0.76 16.32 41.53
N ARG A 671 -1.12 17.57 41.78
CA ARG A 671 -1.81 17.96 42.99
C ARG A 671 -3.31 17.76 42.87
N ARG A 672 -3.93 17.32 43.99
CA ARG A 672 -5.38 17.27 44.13
C ARG A 672 -5.77 18.16 45.30
N TYR A 673 -6.27 19.33 44.98
CA TYR A 673 -6.68 20.32 46.00
C TYR A 673 -8.00 19.95 46.63
N GLY A 674 -8.20 20.32 47.92
CA GLY A 674 -9.37 19.97 48.68
C GLY A 674 -9.35 18.49 49.16
N TYR A 675 -8.18 17.89 49.24
CA TYR A 675 -8.01 16.51 49.71
C TYR A 675 -6.92 16.42 50.76
N THR A 676 -7.12 15.50 51.71
CA THR A 676 -6.10 15.09 52.71
C THR A 676 -5.97 13.57 52.73
N TRP A 677 -4.84 13.04 53.18
CA TRP A 677 -4.68 11.62 53.38
C TRP A 677 -5.34 11.15 54.67
N VAL A 678 -6.27 10.21 54.63
CA VAL A 678 -6.87 9.52 55.77
C VAL A 678 -6.70 8.02 55.56
N ASP A 679 -5.97 7.34 56.41
CA ASP A 679 -5.66 5.90 56.32
C ASP A 679 -5.18 5.45 54.94
N GLY A 680 -4.32 6.25 54.32
CA GLY A 680 -3.76 5.97 52.99
C GLY A 680 -4.70 6.17 51.81
N SER A 681 -5.91 6.68 52.06
CA SER A 681 -6.91 7.03 51.04
C SER A 681 -7.12 8.54 50.95
N PRO A 682 -7.34 9.15 49.77
CA PRO A 682 -7.69 10.56 49.63
C PRO A 682 -9.09 10.81 50.17
N SER A 683 -9.19 11.70 51.15
CA SER A 683 -10.45 12.16 51.74
C SER A 683 -10.69 13.61 51.32
N GLN A 684 -11.88 13.90 50.78
CA GLN A 684 -12.25 15.24 50.35
C GLN A 684 -12.57 16.12 51.56
N THR A 685 -11.99 17.32 51.63
CA THR A 685 -12.30 18.31 52.63
C THR A 685 -13.56 19.10 52.24
N THR A 686 -14.40 19.39 53.20
CA THR A 686 -15.59 20.21 52.96
C THR A 686 -15.16 21.66 52.68
N LEU A 687 -15.64 22.20 51.55
CA LEU A 687 -15.41 23.61 51.22
C LEU A 687 -16.20 24.51 52.19
N PRO A 688 -15.63 25.64 52.64
CA PRO A 688 -16.32 26.63 53.42
C PRO A 688 -17.62 27.12 52.71
N SER A 689 -18.73 27.15 53.41
CA SER A 689 -20.00 27.59 52.85
C SER A 689 -19.95 29.07 52.48
N GLY A 690 -20.42 29.41 51.24
CA GLY A 690 -20.64 30.82 50.82
C GLY A 690 -19.42 31.53 50.21
N ALA A 691 -18.28 30.86 50.01
CA ALA A 691 -17.09 31.46 49.42
C ALA A 691 -16.69 30.68 48.13
N ALA A 692 -16.75 31.37 46.99
CA ALA A 692 -16.27 30.81 45.72
C ALA A 692 -14.73 30.56 45.79
N PRO A 693 -14.24 29.36 45.39
CA PRO A 693 -12.79 29.11 45.38
C PRO A 693 -12.09 29.89 44.27
N VAL A 694 -10.84 30.27 44.50
CA VAL A 694 -10.00 31.03 43.55
C VAL A 694 -8.66 30.35 43.42
N TYR A 695 -8.08 30.33 42.23
CA TYR A 695 -6.74 29.86 41.96
C TYR A 695 -5.80 31.05 41.74
N SER A 696 -4.80 31.18 42.59
CA SER A 696 -3.77 32.22 42.47
C SER A 696 -2.46 31.74 43.07
N ASN A 697 -1.32 32.21 42.55
CA ASN A 697 0.03 31.90 43.04
C ASN A 697 0.29 30.38 43.21
N GLY A 698 -0.29 29.53 42.38
CA GLY A 698 -0.08 28.07 42.44
C GLY A 698 -0.81 27.38 43.58
N ALA A 699 -1.85 27.99 44.13
CA ALA A 699 -2.71 27.44 45.18
C ALA A 699 -4.20 27.71 44.89
N VAL A 700 -5.07 26.82 45.35
CA VAL A 700 -6.51 27.03 45.41
C VAL A 700 -6.87 27.47 46.80
N SER A 701 -7.53 28.61 46.91
CA SER A 701 -7.99 29.16 48.21
C SER A 701 -9.50 29.36 48.21
N SER A 702 -10.12 29.26 49.38
CA SER A 702 -11.53 29.53 49.59
C SER A 702 -11.69 30.21 50.95
N ALA A 703 -12.54 31.24 51.05
CA ALA A 703 -12.74 32.07 52.24
C ALA A 703 -11.42 32.66 52.82
N GLY A 704 -10.47 33.01 51.95
CA GLY A 704 -9.18 33.60 52.37
C GLY A 704 -8.15 32.62 52.89
N SER A 705 -8.38 31.29 52.80
CA SER A 705 -7.42 30.26 53.24
C SER A 705 -7.13 29.29 52.10
N ASP A 706 -5.87 28.90 51.97
CA ASP A 706 -5.47 27.89 50.97
C ASP A 706 -6.04 26.52 51.34
N LEU A 707 -6.56 25.83 50.31
CA LEU A 707 -7.06 24.47 50.48
C LEU A 707 -5.89 23.50 50.63
N PRO A 708 -6.00 22.48 51.50
CA PRO A 708 -5.03 21.42 51.56
C PRO A 708 -5.01 20.66 50.23
N TYR A 709 -3.88 20.08 49.88
CA TYR A 709 -3.73 19.22 48.74
C TYR A 709 -2.95 17.95 49.03
N ILE A 710 -3.20 16.93 48.28
CA ILE A 710 -2.37 15.73 48.24
C ILE A 710 -1.62 15.66 46.90
N SER A 711 -0.40 15.14 46.94
CA SER A 711 0.30 14.72 45.72
C SER A 711 -0.14 13.31 45.33
N ASP A 712 -0.66 13.16 44.15
CA ASP A 712 -1.12 11.86 43.63
C ASP A 712 -0.40 11.53 42.30
N THR A 713 -0.16 10.25 42.06
CA THR A 713 0.54 9.77 40.87
C THR A 713 -0.39 8.92 40.03
N THR A 714 -0.49 9.24 38.76
CA THR A 714 -1.20 8.45 37.75
C THR A 714 -0.28 8.17 36.57
N PHE A 715 -0.82 7.64 35.46
CA PHE A 715 -0.03 7.33 34.29
C PHE A 715 -0.56 8.07 33.07
N ILE A 716 0.36 8.61 32.24
CA ILE A 716 0.08 9.09 30.89
C ILE A 716 0.43 8.00 29.90
N ALA A 717 -0.50 7.71 28.98
CA ALA A 717 -0.25 6.85 27.85
C ALA A 717 0.32 7.67 26.67
N ARG A 718 1.36 7.16 26.03
CA ARG A 718 1.93 7.71 24.80
C ARG A 718 2.08 6.63 23.74
N SER A 719 1.77 6.96 22.47
CA SER A 719 2.00 6.08 21.33
C SER A 719 3.30 6.47 20.64
N VAL A 720 4.30 5.59 20.74
CA VAL A 720 5.66 5.81 20.22
C VAL A 720 5.84 5.01 18.92
N PRO A 721 6.30 5.61 17.83
CA PRO A 721 6.66 4.87 16.61
C PRO A 721 7.75 3.84 16.89
N SER A 722 7.61 2.65 16.35
CA SER A 722 8.54 1.55 16.62
C SER A 722 8.71 0.64 15.41
N ASN A 723 9.83 -0.10 15.36
CA ASN A 723 10.10 -1.15 14.37
C ASN A 723 9.70 -2.53 14.92
N ASN A 724 8.46 -2.65 15.39
CA ASN A 724 7.98 -3.83 16.10
C ASN A 724 7.23 -4.85 15.25
N ILE A 725 7.12 -4.62 13.93
CA ILE A 725 6.39 -5.51 13.03
C ILE A 725 7.38 -6.34 12.20
N SER A 726 7.13 -7.65 12.14
CA SER A 726 7.76 -8.56 11.19
C SER A 726 6.72 -9.38 10.45
N ASN A 727 7.01 -9.74 9.21
CA ASN A 727 6.11 -10.53 8.37
C ASN A 727 6.93 -11.55 7.57
N HIS A 728 6.59 -12.83 7.74
CA HIS A 728 7.17 -13.91 6.97
C HIS A 728 6.11 -14.53 6.06
N LYS A 729 6.26 -14.32 4.76
CA LYS A 729 5.36 -14.86 3.73
C LYS A 729 6.08 -15.94 2.94
N ARG A 730 5.45 -17.09 2.75
CA ARG A 730 5.91 -18.15 1.90
C ARG A 730 4.77 -18.78 1.12
N GLY A 731 5.06 -19.26 -0.07
CA GLY A 731 4.00 -19.85 -0.86
C GLY A 731 4.48 -20.49 -2.15
N LEU A 732 3.53 -21.13 -2.83
CA LEU A 732 3.67 -21.72 -4.14
C LEU A 732 2.57 -21.14 -5.03
N GLU A 733 2.93 -20.37 -6.04
CA GLU A 733 2.02 -19.84 -7.06
C GLU A 733 2.13 -20.70 -8.33
N PHE A 734 1.03 -20.92 -9.02
CA PHE A 734 1.02 -21.61 -10.30
C PHE A 734 0.02 -21.00 -11.28
N THR A 735 0.37 -21.05 -12.54
CA THR A 735 -0.47 -20.69 -13.67
C THR A 735 -0.30 -21.72 -14.77
N LEU A 736 -1.40 -22.24 -15.29
CA LEU A 736 -1.45 -23.20 -16.39
C LEU A 736 -2.39 -22.68 -17.47
N GLU A 737 -1.95 -22.72 -18.70
CA GLU A 737 -2.74 -22.32 -19.88
C GLU A 737 -2.83 -23.53 -20.83
N PHE A 738 -4.05 -23.83 -21.24
CA PHE A 738 -4.36 -24.93 -22.14
C PHE A 738 -4.68 -24.38 -23.53
N PRO A 739 -4.40 -25.12 -24.60
CA PRO A 739 -4.71 -24.70 -25.95
C PRO A 739 -6.21 -24.53 -26.14
N THR A 740 -6.58 -23.63 -27.02
CA THR A 740 -7.98 -23.37 -27.35
C THR A 740 -8.67 -24.65 -27.86
N ILE A 741 -9.74 -25.04 -27.21
CA ILE A 741 -10.63 -26.14 -27.64
C ILE A 741 -11.38 -25.66 -28.90
N LYS A 742 -10.88 -25.98 -30.07
CA LYS A 742 -11.36 -25.44 -31.38
C LYS A 742 -12.84 -25.71 -31.61
N ALA A 743 -13.39 -26.83 -31.14
CA ALA A 743 -14.79 -27.20 -31.34
C ALA A 743 -15.79 -26.18 -30.73
N ILE A 744 -15.39 -25.52 -29.61
CA ILE A 744 -16.21 -24.56 -28.86
C ILE A 744 -15.53 -23.20 -28.74
N ASN A 745 -14.40 -22.99 -29.41
CA ASN A 745 -13.57 -21.79 -29.35
C ASN A 745 -13.32 -21.32 -27.89
N THR A 746 -12.98 -22.24 -26.98
CA THR A 746 -12.83 -21.99 -25.55
C THR A 746 -11.39 -22.22 -25.14
N THR A 747 -10.79 -21.22 -24.52
CA THR A 747 -9.50 -21.32 -23.83
C THR A 747 -9.74 -21.57 -22.35
N VAL A 748 -8.98 -22.50 -21.77
CA VAL A 748 -9.03 -22.80 -20.34
C VAL A 748 -7.72 -22.35 -19.69
N SER A 749 -7.82 -21.61 -18.60
CA SER A 749 -6.66 -21.26 -17.77
C SER A 749 -6.94 -21.61 -16.31
N VAL A 750 -5.90 -22.07 -15.61
CA VAL A 750 -5.95 -22.42 -14.19
C VAL A 750 -4.85 -21.63 -13.49
N SER A 751 -5.20 -20.86 -12.49
CA SER A 751 -4.25 -20.13 -11.67
C SER A 751 -4.59 -20.29 -10.20
N GLY A 752 -3.58 -20.36 -9.34
CA GLY A 752 -3.83 -20.52 -7.92
C GLY A 752 -2.57 -20.33 -7.09
N ALA A 753 -2.75 -20.38 -5.79
CA ALA A 753 -1.63 -20.35 -4.85
C ALA A 753 -1.97 -21.08 -3.54
N TRP A 754 -0.96 -21.71 -2.99
CA TRP A 754 -0.85 -21.94 -1.57
C TRP A 754 -0.01 -20.84 -0.95
N GLN A 755 -0.54 -20.19 0.08
CA GLN A 755 0.11 -19.06 0.75
C GLN A 755 0.04 -19.24 2.26
N GLN A 756 1.15 -18.97 2.94
CA GLN A 756 1.20 -18.85 4.39
C GLN A 756 1.85 -17.53 4.74
N MET A 757 1.24 -16.82 5.69
CA MET A 757 1.73 -15.54 6.20
C MET A 757 1.74 -15.56 7.71
N GLU A 758 2.91 -15.31 8.29
CA GLU A 758 3.13 -15.13 9.71
C GLU A 758 3.44 -13.68 9.98
N LEU A 759 2.49 -12.97 10.56
CA LEU A 759 2.64 -11.59 11.01
C LEU A 759 2.92 -11.59 12.51
N ARG A 760 3.97 -10.90 12.94
CA ARG A 760 4.27 -10.66 14.36
C ARG A 760 4.36 -9.17 14.60
N THR A 761 3.69 -8.72 15.66
CA THR A 761 3.89 -7.41 16.26
C THR A 761 4.76 -7.65 17.48
N GLY A 762 6.07 -7.42 17.39
CA GLY A 762 7.03 -7.70 18.46
C GLY A 762 6.86 -6.81 19.70
N GLY A 763 5.89 -5.88 19.69
CA GLY A 763 5.59 -4.98 20.78
C GLY A 763 4.74 -5.66 21.86
N LEU A 764 5.09 -5.37 23.11
CA LEU A 764 4.24 -5.69 24.24
C LEU A 764 3.09 -4.68 24.32
N THR A 765 1.92 -5.13 24.73
CA THR A 765 0.76 -4.27 24.96
C THR A 765 0.71 -3.85 26.42
N SER A 766 0.86 -2.57 26.66
CA SER A 766 0.70 -2.02 28.02
C SER A 766 -0.77 -1.69 28.27
N ARG A 767 -1.25 -2.01 29.47
CA ARG A 767 -2.63 -1.76 29.89
C ARG A 767 -2.70 -1.27 31.33
N LEU A 768 -3.41 -0.16 31.52
CA LEU A 768 -3.78 0.36 32.83
C LEU A 768 -5.20 -0.14 33.16
N TYR A 769 -5.37 -0.63 34.37
CA TYR A 769 -6.71 -0.91 34.88
C TYR A 769 -7.45 0.40 35.15
N GLY A 770 -8.65 0.57 34.58
CA GLY A 770 -9.40 1.82 34.67
C GLY A 770 -10.14 2.07 35.99
N GLY A 771 -10.13 1.12 36.91
CA GLY A 771 -10.78 1.26 38.19
C GLY A 771 -9.93 1.99 39.22
N LEU A 772 -10.57 2.53 40.24
CA LEU A 772 -9.88 3.12 41.38
C LEU A 772 -9.61 2.06 42.44
N GLN A 773 -8.46 2.18 43.10
CA GLN A 773 -8.12 1.44 44.29
C GLN A 773 -7.87 2.44 45.46
N ASN A 774 -8.67 2.36 46.50
CA ASN A 774 -8.61 3.30 47.63
C ASN A 774 -8.71 4.77 47.15
N GLY A 775 -9.65 5.08 46.22
CA GLY A 775 -9.86 6.45 45.74
C GLY A 775 -8.77 7.02 44.81
N ARG A 776 -7.81 6.18 44.41
CA ARG A 776 -6.69 6.53 43.52
C ARG A 776 -6.69 5.68 42.26
N SER A 777 -6.06 6.15 41.21
CA SER A 777 -5.75 5.33 40.03
C SER A 777 -5.00 4.07 40.44
N TYR A 778 -5.27 2.96 39.81
CA TYR A 778 -4.59 1.69 40.05
C TYR A 778 -3.05 1.86 40.01
N PRO A 779 -2.28 1.30 40.95
CA PRO A 779 -0.87 1.64 41.09
C PRO A 779 0.07 0.97 40.11
N TYR A 780 -0.45 0.10 39.24
CA TYR A 780 0.36 -0.68 38.32
C TYR A 780 -0.18 -0.65 36.91
N VAL A 781 0.74 -0.62 35.93
CA VAL A 781 0.46 -0.89 34.51
C VAL A 781 0.92 -2.30 34.20
N GLY A 782 0.04 -3.14 33.71
CA GLY A 782 0.40 -4.47 33.20
C GLY A 782 0.94 -4.40 31.78
N ILE A 783 1.98 -5.18 31.48
CA ILE A 783 2.65 -5.28 30.18
C ILE A 783 2.52 -6.72 29.69
N TYR A 784 1.81 -6.93 28.57
CA TYR A 784 1.34 -8.24 28.10
C TYR A 784 1.87 -8.54 26.71
N ALA A 785 2.04 -9.84 26.37
CA ALA A 785 2.27 -10.29 25.00
C ALA A 785 0.99 -10.20 24.11
N GLY A 786 -0.18 -10.27 24.73
CA GLY A 786 -1.47 -10.15 24.07
C GLY A 786 -2.61 -10.17 25.11
N THR A 787 -3.83 -9.89 24.68
CA THR A 787 -5.03 -9.87 25.52
C THR A 787 -6.14 -10.74 24.92
N SER A 788 -7.30 -10.82 25.55
CA SER A 788 -8.46 -11.53 25.01
C SER A 788 -8.97 -10.97 23.66
N THR A 789 -8.63 -9.72 23.35
CA THR A 789 -9.07 -9.03 22.14
C THR A 789 -7.93 -8.57 21.23
N SER A 790 -6.68 -8.70 21.68
CA SER A 790 -5.49 -8.35 20.91
C SER A 790 -4.42 -9.44 21.00
N SER A 791 -3.95 -9.89 19.85
CA SER A 791 -2.83 -10.81 19.71
C SER A 791 -1.56 -10.02 19.33
N ASN A 792 -0.40 -10.59 19.58
CA ASN A 792 0.86 -10.05 19.09
C ASN A 792 1.24 -10.62 17.73
N GLY A 793 0.29 -11.16 17.01
CA GLY A 793 0.47 -11.65 15.65
C GLY A 793 -0.55 -12.68 15.21
N SER A 794 -0.39 -13.17 14.00
CA SER A 794 -1.22 -14.24 13.45
C SER A 794 -0.48 -15.05 12.39
N ILE A 795 -0.79 -16.34 12.31
CA ILE A 795 -0.40 -17.20 11.20
C ILE A 795 -1.67 -17.43 10.38
N ARG A 796 -1.63 -17.05 9.10
CA ARG A 796 -2.72 -17.27 8.15
C ARG A 796 -2.25 -18.14 7.01
N GLU A 797 -3.12 -19.05 6.58
CA GLU A 797 -2.84 -19.99 5.50
C GLU A 797 -4.05 -20.10 4.57
N ARG A 798 -3.79 -20.16 3.27
CA ARG A 798 -4.85 -20.35 2.27
C ARG A 798 -4.32 -21.11 1.06
N LEU A 799 -5.15 -22.04 0.55
CA LEU A 799 -4.99 -22.67 -0.74
C LEU A 799 -6.22 -22.37 -1.60
N ASN A 800 -6.04 -21.65 -2.68
CA ASN A 800 -7.12 -21.34 -3.61
C ASN A 800 -6.70 -21.49 -5.06
N THR A 801 -7.69 -21.71 -5.93
CA THR A 801 -7.53 -21.86 -7.38
C THR A 801 -8.68 -21.21 -8.10
N ASN A 802 -8.37 -20.55 -9.22
CA ASN A 802 -9.32 -19.99 -10.16
C ASN A 802 -9.21 -20.76 -11.49
N VAL A 803 -10.30 -21.39 -11.92
CA VAL A 803 -10.42 -22.01 -13.24
C VAL A 803 -11.26 -21.09 -14.11
N ARG A 804 -10.67 -20.65 -15.22
CA ARG A 804 -11.30 -19.67 -16.11
C ARG A 804 -11.51 -20.28 -17.49
N PHE A 805 -12.73 -20.17 -18.00
CA PHE A 805 -13.15 -20.58 -19.32
C PHE A 805 -13.48 -19.33 -20.13
N VAL A 806 -12.72 -19.07 -21.20
CA VAL A 806 -12.94 -17.95 -22.11
C VAL A 806 -13.41 -18.48 -23.45
N THR A 807 -14.65 -18.24 -23.77
CA THR A 807 -15.30 -18.71 -25.02
C THR A 807 -15.51 -17.55 -25.97
N HIS A 808 -14.98 -17.67 -27.18
CA HIS A 808 -15.18 -16.72 -28.25
C HIS A 808 -16.30 -17.22 -29.19
N ILE A 809 -17.26 -16.37 -29.46
CA ILE A 809 -18.37 -16.67 -30.38
C ILE A 809 -18.31 -15.68 -31.56
N PRO A 810 -17.47 -15.91 -32.57
CA PRO A 810 -17.21 -14.94 -33.65
C PRO A 810 -18.45 -14.54 -34.44
N ARG A 811 -19.40 -15.48 -34.66
CA ARG A 811 -20.65 -15.23 -35.40
C ARG A 811 -21.49 -14.09 -34.87
N ILE A 812 -21.43 -13.85 -33.57
CA ILE A 812 -22.17 -12.79 -32.88
C ILE A 812 -21.24 -11.78 -32.20
N ALA A 813 -19.92 -11.86 -32.46
CA ALA A 813 -18.89 -11.01 -31.87
C ALA A 813 -19.04 -10.89 -30.36
N MET A 814 -19.08 -12.03 -29.64
CA MET A 814 -19.21 -12.13 -28.19
C MET A 814 -18.04 -12.88 -27.58
N VAL A 815 -17.62 -12.39 -26.42
CA VAL A 815 -16.71 -13.09 -25.51
C VAL A 815 -17.46 -13.40 -24.21
N PHE A 816 -17.44 -14.66 -23.83
CA PHE A 816 -18.04 -15.18 -22.60
C PHE A 816 -16.92 -15.70 -21.70
N THR A 817 -16.84 -15.23 -20.47
CA THR A 817 -15.89 -15.72 -19.47
C THR A 817 -16.61 -16.23 -18.24
N LEU A 818 -16.42 -17.51 -17.92
CA LEU A 818 -16.84 -18.14 -16.69
C LEU A 818 -15.60 -18.37 -15.82
N THR A 819 -15.63 -17.91 -14.57
CA THR A 819 -14.57 -18.17 -13.60
C THR A 819 -15.12 -18.94 -12.41
N ALA A 820 -14.60 -20.14 -12.19
CA ALA A 820 -14.86 -20.93 -11.00
C ALA A 820 -13.74 -20.65 -10.00
N GLN A 821 -14.08 -19.97 -8.93
CA GLN A 821 -13.19 -19.70 -7.80
C GLN A 821 -13.40 -20.75 -6.74
N MET A 822 -12.32 -21.39 -6.31
CA MET A 822 -12.35 -22.48 -5.31
C MET A 822 -11.32 -22.16 -4.22
N VAL A 823 -11.75 -22.21 -2.96
CA VAL A 823 -10.87 -22.16 -1.80
C VAL A 823 -10.93 -23.53 -1.14
N PHE A 824 -9.80 -24.23 -1.16
CA PHE A 824 -9.72 -25.60 -0.64
C PHE A 824 -9.51 -25.65 0.88
N HIS A 825 -8.76 -24.66 1.37
CA HIS A 825 -8.43 -24.52 2.77
C HIS A 825 -8.15 -23.07 3.12
N GLU A 826 -8.62 -22.62 4.25
CA GLU A 826 -8.29 -21.33 4.86
C GLU A 826 -8.18 -21.52 6.36
N SER A 827 -7.11 -21.01 6.98
CA SER A 827 -6.97 -21.04 8.43
C SER A 827 -6.32 -19.78 8.98
N THR A 828 -6.62 -19.51 10.25
CA THR A 828 -6.01 -18.42 11.02
C THR A 828 -5.71 -18.93 12.43
N THR A 829 -4.49 -18.64 12.91
CA THR A 829 -4.06 -18.84 14.29
C THR A 829 -3.57 -17.51 14.81
N TYR A 830 -4.17 -16.99 15.86
CA TYR A 830 -3.69 -15.80 16.54
C TYR A 830 -2.57 -16.16 17.52
N LEU A 831 -1.57 -15.29 17.61
CA LEU A 831 -0.40 -15.51 18.44
C LEU A 831 -0.51 -14.74 19.75
N CYS A 832 -0.05 -15.35 20.82
CA CYS A 832 0.17 -14.71 22.12
C CYS A 832 1.48 -15.27 22.69
N GLU A 833 2.59 -14.82 22.10
CA GLU A 833 3.92 -15.35 22.40
C GLU A 833 4.92 -14.22 22.60
N TYR A 834 5.80 -14.36 23.55
CA TYR A 834 6.92 -13.46 23.76
C TYR A 834 8.11 -14.24 24.36
N ASP A 835 9.29 -14.07 23.76
CA ASP A 835 10.54 -14.72 24.20
C ASP A 835 10.41 -16.25 24.42
N GLY A 836 9.73 -16.92 23.50
CA GLY A 836 9.47 -18.35 23.56
C GLY A 836 8.41 -18.80 24.58
N LEU A 837 7.76 -17.86 25.26
CA LEU A 837 6.66 -18.17 26.18
C LEU A 837 5.32 -18.04 25.49
N SER A 838 4.56 -19.12 25.46
CA SER A 838 3.17 -19.15 24.98
C SER A 838 2.20 -18.75 26.07
N LEU A 839 1.23 -17.92 25.72
CA LEU A 839 0.12 -17.49 26.56
C LEU A 839 -1.18 -17.67 25.75
N PRO A 840 -2.35 -17.92 26.35
CA PRO A 840 -2.72 -17.93 27.77
C PRO A 840 -2.26 -19.19 28.52
N TYR A 841 -2.30 -19.10 29.82
CA TYR A 841 -2.01 -20.22 30.74
C TYR A 841 -3.13 -20.37 31.78
N TYR A 842 -3.12 -21.51 32.46
CA TYR A 842 -3.97 -21.78 33.61
C TYR A 842 -3.18 -22.52 34.69
N TYR A 843 -3.69 -22.57 35.90
CA TYR A 843 -3.17 -23.42 36.96
C TYR A 843 -3.95 -24.72 37.02
N ASN A 844 -3.26 -25.86 37.04
CA ASN A 844 -3.89 -27.16 37.29
C ASN A 844 -4.16 -27.38 38.79
N ASP A 845 -4.83 -28.46 39.12
CA ASP A 845 -5.22 -28.80 40.51
C ASP A 845 -4.03 -28.93 41.45
N SER A 846 -2.83 -29.21 40.93
CA SER A 846 -1.57 -29.24 41.67
C SER A 846 -0.92 -27.85 41.85
N GLY A 847 -1.56 -26.78 41.34
CA GLY A 847 -1.07 -25.41 41.41
C GLY A 847 0.10 -25.11 40.45
N ASN A 848 0.33 -25.99 39.46
CA ASN A 848 1.36 -25.74 38.44
C ASN A 848 0.79 -24.96 37.27
N ARG A 849 1.59 -24.01 36.79
CA ARG A 849 1.27 -23.24 35.58
C ARG A 849 1.38 -24.12 34.34
N VAL A 850 0.29 -24.23 33.59
CA VAL A 850 0.22 -24.91 32.29
C VAL A 850 0.07 -23.86 31.22
N SER A 851 1.03 -23.70 30.30
CA SER A 851 1.00 -22.75 29.21
C SER A 851 0.62 -23.44 27.91
N GLY A 852 0.01 -22.65 26.99
CA GLY A 852 -0.40 -23.10 25.68
C GLY A 852 -1.92 -23.10 25.47
N ALA A 853 -2.36 -23.21 24.22
CA ALA A 853 -3.77 -23.30 23.84
C ALA A 853 -4.28 -24.71 24.11
N VAL A 854 -4.59 -25.00 25.36
CA VAL A 854 -5.23 -26.25 25.75
C VAL A 854 -6.74 -26.07 25.65
N VAL A 855 -7.42 -26.96 24.92
CA VAL A 855 -8.86 -27.06 24.95
C VAL A 855 -9.22 -27.63 26.32
N LEU A 856 -9.63 -26.77 27.26
CA LEU A 856 -10.13 -27.21 28.54
C LEU A 856 -11.61 -27.55 28.37
N THR A 857 -11.94 -28.79 28.57
CA THR A 857 -13.32 -29.30 28.59
C THR A 857 -14.04 -28.99 29.89
N ASP A 858 -13.31 -28.59 30.95
CA ASP A 858 -13.85 -28.36 32.26
C ASP A 858 -14.09 -26.88 32.58
N ALA A 859 -15.32 -26.58 33.02
CA ALA A 859 -15.76 -25.24 33.42
C ALA A 859 -15.05 -24.73 34.71
N GLU A 860 -14.30 -25.57 35.40
CA GLU A 860 -13.74 -25.29 36.72
C GLU A 860 -12.41 -24.53 36.68
N HIS A 861 -11.73 -24.42 35.53
CA HIS A 861 -10.43 -23.75 35.45
C HIS A 861 -10.56 -22.34 34.86
N THR A 862 -10.46 -21.34 35.69
CA THR A 862 -10.41 -19.94 35.24
C THR A 862 -9.14 -19.70 34.46
N LYS A 863 -9.26 -19.24 33.23
CA LYS A 863 -8.14 -18.94 32.35
C LYS A 863 -7.77 -17.48 32.50
N TYR A 864 -6.48 -17.23 32.68
CA TYR A 864 -5.95 -15.89 32.80
C TYR A 864 -4.88 -15.63 31.76
N ILE A 865 -4.82 -14.38 31.28
CA ILE A 865 -3.63 -13.83 30.62
C ILE A 865 -3.00 -12.94 31.70
N SER A 866 -1.83 -13.32 32.20
CA SER A 866 -1.07 -12.48 33.12
C SER A 866 -0.14 -11.55 32.36
N PRO A 867 0.22 -10.39 32.96
CA PRO A 867 1.28 -9.58 32.42
C PRO A 867 2.62 -10.34 32.48
N LEU A 868 3.53 -10.02 31.53
CA LEU A 868 4.93 -10.45 31.58
C LEU A 868 5.73 -9.57 32.56
N TYR A 869 5.40 -8.29 32.54
CA TYR A 869 6.00 -7.27 33.39
C TYR A 869 4.91 -6.37 33.97
N ILE A 870 5.25 -5.66 35.04
CA ILE A 870 4.45 -4.56 35.57
C ILE A 870 5.34 -3.35 35.76
N MET A 871 4.75 -2.18 35.61
CA MET A 871 5.36 -0.90 35.94
C MET A 871 4.64 -0.28 37.15
N GLY A 872 5.37 0.08 38.18
CA GLY A 872 4.87 0.79 39.36
C GLY A 872 4.81 2.31 39.14
N ARG A 873 4.24 3.03 40.13
CA ARG A 873 4.19 4.51 40.15
C ARG A 873 5.57 5.16 40.17
N ASP A 874 6.60 4.42 40.55
CA ASP A 874 8.02 4.84 40.51
C ASP A 874 8.64 4.72 39.11
N GLY A 875 7.87 4.23 38.12
CA GLY A 875 8.33 3.98 36.77
C GLY A 875 9.20 2.72 36.58
N GLN A 876 9.45 1.97 37.69
CA GLN A 876 10.24 0.74 37.60
C GLN A 876 9.43 -0.38 36.93
N ILE A 877 10.06 -1.04 35.93
CA ILE A 877 9.48 -2.20 35.24
C ILE A 877 10.11 -3.45 35.89
N VAL A 878 9.25 -4.27 36.46
CA VAL A 878 9.67 -5.54 37.10
C VAL A 878 8.94 -6.72 36.44
N ARG A 879 9.60 -7.89 36.41
CA ARG A 879 9.00 -9.10 35.90
C ARG A 879 7.83 -9.54 36.81
N PHE A 880 6.70 -9.86 36.18
CA PHE A 880 5.56 -10.39 36.92
C PHE A 880 5.83 -11.85 37.32
N THR A 881 5.62 -12.18 38.59
CA THR A 881 5.98 -13.48 39.17
C THR A 881 4.74 -14.26 39.61
N GLN A 882 4.91 -15.58 39.82
CA GLN A 882 3.86 -16.45 40.34
C GLN A 882 3.36 -16.04 41.74
N LEU A 883 4.20 -15.45 42.54
CA LEU A 883 3.77 -14.92 43.83
C LEU A 883 2.82 -13.73 43.68
N MET A 884 3.09 -12.86 42.71
CA MET A 884 2.21 -11.70 42.38
C MET A 884 0.85 -12.15 41.85
N GLU A 885 0.76 -13.27 41.12
CA GLU A 885 -0.51 -13.80 40.64
C GLU A 885 -1.45 -14.19 41.77
N ARG A 886 -0.91 -14.61 42.91
CA ARG A 886 -1.68 -15.03 44.10
C ARG A 886 -1.99 -13.88 45.04
N ASP A 887 -1.35 -12.74 44.86
CA ASP A 887 -1.53 -11.56 45.69
C ASP A 887 -2.75 -10.76 45.25
N PRO A 888 -3.74 -10.51 46.11
CA PRO A 888 -4.91 -9.70 45.83
C PRO A 888 -4.60 -8.31 45.27
N ALA A 889 -3.46 -7.73 45.59
CA ALA A 889 -3.02 -6.44 45.09
C ALA A 889 -2.87 -6.40 43.58
N TYR A 890 -2.53 -7.51 42.93
CA TYR A 890 -2.31 -7.61 41.49
C TYR A 890 -3.47 -8.28 40.71
N ARG A 891 -4.56 -8.66 41.41
CA ARG A 891 -5.69 -9.40 40.83
C ARG A 891 -6.28 -8.69 39.59
N ASN A 892 -6.35 -7.36 39.62
CA ASN A 892 -6.90 -6.56 38.51
C ASN A 892 -6.02 -6.55 37.25
N LEU A 893 -4.80 -7.06 37.33
CA LEU A 893 -3.91 -7.27 36.19
C LEU A 893 -4.14 -8.62 35.52
N LEU A 894 -4.81 -9.55 36.14
CA LEU A 894 -5.13 -10.83 35.54
C LEU A 894 -6.35 -10.67 34.62
N LEU A 895 -6.11 -10.75 33.31
CA LEU A 895 -7.15 -10.61 32.33
C LEU A 895 -7.88 -11.97 32.19
N THR A 896 -9.11 -12.04 32.67
CA THR A 896 -9.95 -13.23 32.43
C THR A 896 -10.32 -13.32 30.96
N THR A 897 -10.16 -14.49 30.36
CA THR A 897 -10.57 -14.74 28.98
C THR A 897 -11.45 -15.98 28.92
N ASN A 898 -12.63 -15.81 28.36
CA ASN A 898 -13.52 -16.93 28.01
C ASN A 898 -13.14 -17.57 26.68
N THR A 899 -12.12 -17.05 26.01
CA THR A 899 -11.79 -17.36 24.62
C THR A 899 -10.43 -18.04 24.46
N ALA A 900 -10.17 -19.13 25.22
CA ALA A 900 -9.05 -20.03 24.89
C ALA A 900 -9.09 -20.48 23.42
N THR A 901 -10.30 -20.58 22.87
CA THR A 901 -10.56 -20.86 21.46
C THR A 901 -10.02 -19.78 20.51
N TYR A 902 -9.81 -18.54 20.97
CA TYR A 902 -9.28 -17.45 20.13
C TYR A 902 -7.88 -17.76 19.59
N TYR A 903 -7.02 -18.39 20.39
CA TYR A 903 -5.64 -18.71 20.02
C TYR A 903 -5.48 -20.10 19.36
N LEU A 904 -6.56 -20.87 19.21
CA LEU A 904 -6.52 -22.13 18.48
C LEU A 904 -6.54 -21.90 16.96
N LYS A 905 -5.97 -22.84 16.19
CA LYS A 905 -6.02 -22.81 14.74
C LYS A 905 -7.47 -22.94 14.26
N GLN A 906 -8.05 -21.83 13.87
CA GLN A 906 -9.38 -21.77 13.27
C GLN A 906 -9.26 -22.06 11.79
N SER A 907 -9.93 -23.08 11.31
CA SER A 907 -9.90 -23.45 9.90
C SER A 907 -11.31 -23.55 9.30
N PHE A 908 -11.37 -23.33 8.00
CA PHE A 908 -12.57 -23.41 7.20
C PHE A 908 -12.33 -24.38 6.05
N PRO A 909 -13.28 -25.31 5.81
CA PRO A 909 -13.18 -26.28 4.74
C PRO A 909 -13.45 -25.63 3.36
N PHE A 910 -13.52 -26.48 2.33
CA PHE A 910 -13.79 -26.08 0.95
C PHE A 910 -15.05 -25.22 0.78
N TYR A 911 -14.91 -24.13 0.00
CA TYR A 911 -16.02 -23.35 -0.53
C TYR A 911 -15.67 -22.81 -1.94
N SER A 912 -16.70 -22.50 -2.72
CA SER A 912 -16.52 -22.04 -4.10
C SER A 912 -17.59 -21.05 -4.51
N MET A 913 -17.31 -20.27 -5.56
CA MET A 913 -18.29 -19.42 -6.23
C MET A 913 -18.02 -19.34 -7.73
N LEU A 914 -19.03 -18.94 -8.50
CA LEU A 914 -18.98 -18.78 -9.94
C LEU A 914 -19.20 -17.34 -10.33
N ASN A 915 -18.30 -16.81 -11.16
CA ASN A 915 -18.35 -15.45 -11.69
C ASN A 915 -18.50 -15.48 -13.21
N LEU A 916 -19.31 -14.58 -13.76
CA LEU A 916 -19.65 -14.48 -15.15
C LEU A 916 -19.29 -13.11 -15.71
N ARG A 917 -18.71 -13.07 -16.93
CA ARG A 917 -18.51 -11.84 -17.71
C ARG A 917 -18.91 -12.09 -19.16
N LEU A 918 -19.57 -11.09 -19.73
CA LEU A 918 -20.01 -11.10 -21.13
C LEU A 918 -19.55 -9.80 -21.78
N THR A 919 -18.99 -9.88 -22.96
CA THR A 919 -18.65 -8.70 -23.77
C THR A 919 -19.15 -8.90 -25.17
N LYS A 920 -19.97 -7.99 -25.69
CA LYS A 920 -20.51 -7.93 -27.05
C LYS A 920 -19.88 -6.76 -27.80
N GLU A 921 -19.18 -7.03 -28.86
CA GLU A 921 -18.68 -6.00 -29.79
C GLU A 921 -19.68 -5.71 -30.91
N MET A 922 -19.83 -4.43 -31.22
CA MET A 922 -20.62 -3.91 -32.33
C MET A 922 -19.82 -2.81 -33.03
N LYS A 923 -20.19 -2.45 -34.25
CA LYS A 923 -19.50 -1.39 -34.98
C LYS A 923 -19.62 -0.07 -34.20
N GLY A 924 -18.49 0.39 -33.62
CA GLY A 924 -18.41 1.63 -32.84
C GLY A 924 -18.97 1.55 -31.41
N ALA A 925 -19.33 0.36 -30.89
CA ALA A 925 -19.80 0.19 -29.53
C ALA A 925 -19.41 -1.17 -28.95
N THR A 926 -19.16 -1.21 -27.66
CA THR A 926 -18.96 -2.43 -26.87
C THR A 926 -19.92 -2.42 -25.69
N ILE A 927 -20.68 -3.50 -25.50
CA ILE A 927 -21.55 -3.68 -24.35
C ILE A 927 -20.99 -4.82 -23.53
N SER A 928 -20.79 -4.58 -22.26
CA SER A 928 -20.23 -5.57 -21.34
C SER A 928 -21.16 -5.73 -20.12
N PHE A 929 -21.20 -6.93 -19.59
CA PHE A 929 -21.94 -7.29 -18.39
C PHE A 929 -21.08 -8.19 -17.51
N TYR A 930 -21.17 -8.01 -16.20
CA TYR A 930 -20.56 -8.92 -15.25
C TYR A 930 -21.49 -9.28 -14.11
N ALA A 931 -21.31 -10.47 -13.58
CA ALA A 931 -22.00 -10.94 -12.39
C ALA A 931 -21.04 -11.77 -11.51
N ASN A 932 -20.71 -11.28 -10.35
CA ASN A 932 -19.94 -12.01 -9.36
C ASN A 932 -20.91 -12.85 -8.52
N ASN A 933 -20.51 -14.09 -8.25
CA ASN A 933 -21.35 -15.07 -7.54
C ASN A 933 -22.78 -15.15 -8.12
N PHE A 934 -22.90 -15.32 -9.43
CA PHE A 934 -24.18 -15.20 -10.14
C PHE A 934 -25.21 -16.27 -9.71
N LEU A 935 -24.80 -17.36 -9.08
CA LEU A 935 -25.67 -18.36 -8.45
C LEU A 935 -26.02 -18.01 -6.99
N ASN A 936 -25.55 -16.88 -6.46
CA ASN A 936 -25.72 -16.44 -5.09
C ASN A 936 -25.36 -17.51 -4.05
N MET A 937 -24.27 -18.24 -4.30
CA MET A 937 -23.75 -19.30 -3.42
C MET A 937 -23.23 -18.68 -2.12
N LYS A 938 -23.78 -19.06 -0.99
CA LYS A 938 -23.36 -18.49 0.32
C LYS A 938 -21.97 -18.92 0.73
N GLY A 939 -21.46 -20.07 0.25
CA GLY A 939 -20.20 -20.63 0.73
C GLY A 939 -20.21 -20.85 2.24
N ARG A 940 -21.34 -21.35 2.77
CA ARG A 940 -21.55 -21.53 4.21
C ARG A 940 -20.70 -22.66 4.73
N VAL A 941 -19.76 -22.33 5.58
CA VAL A 941 -18.82 -23.26 6.22
C VAL A 941 -18.82 -23.05 7.74
N ARG A 942 -18.39 -24.05 8.49
CA ARG A 942 -18.27 -23.96 9.94
C ARG A 942 -16.82 -23.77 10.34
N ASN A 943 -16.62 -22.88 11.29
CA ASN A 943 -15.32 -22.71 11.95
C ASN A 943 -14.99 -24.01 12.72
N SER A 944 -13.79 -24.54 12.54
CA SER A 944 -13.34 -25.82 13.13
C SER A 944 -13.30 -25.81 14.67
N VAL A 945 -13.16 -24.63 15.28
CA VAL A 945 -13.01 -24.47 16.73
C VAL A 945 -14.33 -24.08 17.38
N THR A 946 -15.00 -23.06 16.86
CA THR A 946 -16.22 -22.51 17.47
C THR A 946 -17.48 -23.20 17.00
N GLY A 947 -17.42 -23.93 15.88
CA GLY A 947 -18.59 -24.55 15.25
C GLY A 947 -19.58 -23.56 14.62
N TYR A 948 -19.37 -22.24 14.78
CA TYR A 948 -20.25 -21.23 14.20
C TYR A 948 -20.18 -21.22 12.66
N PRO A 949 -21.34 -21.14 11.99
CA PRO A 949 -21.38 -21.00 10.54
C PRO A 949 -20.93 -19.60 10.11
N SER A 950 -20.22 -19.54 8.98
CA SER A 950 -19.79 -18.31 8.34
C SER A 950 -20.06 -18.38 6.84
N ASP A 951 -20.65 -17.35 6.26
CA ASP A 951 -20.83 -17.21 4.83
C ASP A 951 -19.56 -16.56 4.27
N LYS A 952 -18.80 -17.30 3.46
CA LYS A 952 -17.47 -16.88 2.93
C LYS A 952 -17.54 -16.18 1.58
N ASN A 953 -18.56 -16.44 0.79
CA ASN A 953 -18.71 -15.83 -0.51
C ASN A 953 -19.30 -14.42 -0.41
N THR A 954 -18.82 -13.53 -1.28
CA THR A 954 -19.48 -12.24 -1.49
C THR A 954 -20.90 -12.46 -2.03
N PRO A 955 -21.87 -11.59 -1.69
CA PRO A 955 -23.23 -11.70 -2.24
C PRO A 955 -23.23 -11.49 -3.76
N LEU A 956 -24.30 -11.94 -4.42
CA LEU A 956 -24.51 -11.64 -5.83
C LEU A 956 -24.37 -10.16 -6.11
N TYR A 957 -23.52 -9.84 -7.08
CA TYR A 957 -23.26 -8.47 -7.51
C TYR A 957 -23.08 -8.44 -9.02
N PHE A 958 -23.77 -7.52 -9.69
CA PHE A 958 -23.74 -7.44 -11.15
C PHE A 958 -23.68 -5.99 -11.63
N GLY A 959 -23.16 -5.78 -12.84
CA GLY A 959 -23.10 -4.47 -13.45
C GLY A 959 -23.02 -4.56 -14.96
N ALA A 960 -23.30 -3.44 -15.59
CA ALA A 960 -23.25 -3.28 -17.03
C ALA A 960 -22.42 -2.05 -17.42
N GLU A 961 -21.80 -2.15 -18.60
CA GLU A 961 -20.98 -1.11 -19.18
C GLU A 961 -21.26 -0.98 -20.67
N VAL A 962 -21.33 0.25 -21.16
CA VAL A 962 -21.41 0.58 -22.59
C VAL A 962 -20.26 1.52 -22.93
N LYS A 963 -19.43 1.12 -23.89
CA LYS A 963 -18.36 1.94 -24.45
C LYS A 963 -18.67 2.27 -25.89
N LEU A 964 -18.71 3.54 -26.22
CA LEU A 964 -18.88 4.06 -27.58
C LEU A 964 -17.52 4.53 -28.09
N THR A 965 -17.17 4.11 -29.30
CA THR A 965 -15.97 4.54 -30.03
C THR A 965 -16.41 5.25 -31.32
N ILE A 966 -16.22 6.57 -31.34
CA ILE A 966 -16.66 7.44 -32.45
C ILE A 966 -15.41 7.88 -33.22
N LYS A 967 -15.31 7.54 -34.48
CA LYS A 967 -14.18 7.87 -35.38
C LYS A 967 -14.12 9.35 -35.68
#